data_fbe31c94f77d81c39ba72402225f1b2a
#
_entry.id   fbe31c94f77d81c39ba72402225f1b2a
#
_cell.length_a   1.000
_cell.length_b   1.000
_cell.length_c   1.000
_cell.angle_alpha   90.00
_cell.angle_beta   90.00
_cell.angle_gamma   90.00
#
_symmetry.space_group_name_H-M   'P 1'
#
loop_
_entity.id
_entity.type
_entity.pdbx_description
1 polymer ?
#
loop_
_entity_poly.entity_id
_entity_poly.type
_entity_poly.pdbx_seq_one_letter_code
_entity_poly.pdbx_strand_id
1 'polypeptide(L)'
;MGILIQKQQKGTTDMEQYTVTGMSCAACQARVEKAVSKVPGVISCSVSLLTNSMGVEGTASSSEIIEAVQAAGYGASVKGVEKADGSGNGTLYDESALEDHETPALKKRLISSIGFLLVLMYFSMGHMMWNWPLPAFFNGNHVAMGLLQLLLTVIVMVINQKFFISGFKGLLHGSPNMDTLVALGSSASFAWSTYALFMMTDAQVKGNADAVMSYMHEFYFESAAMILTLITVGKMLEARSKGRTTDALKGLMKLAPKTAVIEKDGVETTVPIAQVKKGDIFVVRPGENIPVDGIVLEGNSAVNESALTGESIPVDKETGDPVSAATLNQSGFIRCEASRVGEDTTLSQIIKMVSDAAATKAPIAKIADKVSGVFVPAVITIAIITTIGWLLAGETMAFALARGISVLVISCPCALGLATPVAIMVGNGMGAKNGILFKTAVSLEETGKVEIVALDKTGTITSGEPRVTDLVPAEGVSESELLSMAYALEKKSEHPLAKAVLLKGEEMGLSAADVTDFAALPGNGLSAKLNGNTIYGGNMKFVGTHVAVPEDMKKKSEALAESGKTPLFFAENEKLVGIIAVADMIKEDSPQAIRELQNMGIHVVMLTGDNERTAKAVGKEAGVDEVIAGVLPDGKESVIRKLKEKGKVAMVGDGINDAPALTRADMGIAIGAGTDVAIDAADVVLMKSRLSDVPAAIRLSRATLTNIHENLFWAFFYNVIGIPLAMGLWIPVFGWKLNPMFGAAAMSLSSFCVVSNALRLNFFDIRRSDRDKKIKTKIHNNKEKESNMMEKTLKVEGMMCPHCEATVKKALEAIDGVSVAEADHVKGTATVTLTKDVPTEVLKKAIEDKDYKVIG
;
A
#
# COMPACT_ATOMS: atom_id res chain seq x y z
N MET A 1 -18.56 -16.81 -34.79
CA MET A 1 -18.50 -17.25 -33.38
C MET A 1 -17.11 -17.78 -33.01
N GLY A 2 -16.05 -17.45 -33.76
CA GLY A 2 -14.67 -17.90 -33.58
C GLY A 2 -13.62 -16.80 -33.41
N ILE A 3 -13.99 -15.51 -33.25
CA ILE A 3 -13.07 -14.37 -33.18
C ILE A 3 -13.21 -13.55 -31.85
N LEU A 4 -14.14 -13.92 -30.97
CA LEU A 4 -14.41 -13.23 -29.69
C LEU A 4 -13.84 -13.95 -28.44
N ILE A 5 -13.14 -15.08 -28.60
CA ILE A 5 -12.55 -15.88 -27.49
C ILE A 5 -11.05 -15.61 -27.30
N GLN A 6 -10.42 -14.82 -28.18
CA GLN A 6 -8.97 -14.52 -28.08
C GLN A 6 -8.58 -13.23 -27.31
N LYS A 7 -9.49 -12.62 -26.54
CA LYS A 7 -9.19 -11.40 -25.79
C LYS A 7 -9.43 -11.49 -24.27
N GLN A 8 -9.53 -12.68 -23.69
CA GLN A 8 -9.74 -12.89 -22.26
C GLN A 8 -8.82 -13.94 -21.61
N GLN A 9 -7.61 -14.10 -22.12
CA GLN A 9 -6.52 -14.71 -21.35
C GLN A 9 -5.49 -13.60 -21.04
N LYS A 10 -5.80 -12.71 -20.11
CA LYS A 10 -4.78 -12.10 -19.25
C LYS A 10 -4.34 -13.19 -18.28
N GLY A 11 -3.47 -14.08 -18.75
CA GLY A 11 -2.63 -14.84 -17.84
C GLY A 11 -1.90 -13.84 -16.97
N THR A 12 -1.95 -14.01 -15.67
CA THR A 12 -1.06 -13.37 -14.71
C THR A 12 0.34 -13.77 -15.09
N THR A 13 1.03 -12.94 -15.88
CA THR A 13 2.46 -13.08 -16.11
C THR A 13 3.11 -12.68 -14.78
N ASP A 14 3.69 -13.65 -14.09
CA ASP A 14 4.49 -13.39 -12.88
C ASP A 14 5.52 -12.32 -13.20
N MET A 15 5.66 -11.36 -12.27
CA MET A 15 6.64 -10.28 -12.39
C MET A 15 8.04 -10.84 -12.22
N GLU A 16 8.84 -10.89 -13.30
CA GLU A 16 10.26 -11.25 -13.20
C GLU A 16 11.06 -10.13 -12.51
N GLN A 17 11.87 -10.51 -11.53
CA GLN A 17 12.73 -9.59 -10.81
C GLN A 17 14.19 -9.68 -11.28
N TYR A 18 14.80 -8.50 -11.43
CA TYR A 18 16.20 -8.32 -11.81
C TYR A 18 16.92 -7.46 -10.78
N THR A 19 18.18 -7.76 -10.53
CA THR A 19 19.09 -6.85 -9.82
C THR A 19 19.72 -5.90 -10.85
N VAL A 20 19.64 -4.59 -10.61
CA VAL A 20 20.21 -3.56 -11.51
C VAL A 20 21.29 -2.79 -10.77
N THR A 21 22.49 -2.75 -11.35
CA THR A 21 23.66 -2.10 -10.73
C THR A 21 24.09 -0.83 -11.50
N GLY A 22 24.69 0.14 -10.77
CA GLY A 22 25.20 1.37 -11.34
C GLY A 22 24.22 2.55 -11.35
N MET A 23 23.01 2.38 -10.83
CA MET A 23 22.05 3.48 -10.66
C MET A 23 22.42 4.35 -9.45
N SER A 24 22.35 5.66 -9.58
CA SER A 24 22.68 6.60 -8.50
C SER A 24 21.55 7.61 -8.19
N CYS A 25 20.55 7.73 -9.05
CA CYS A 25 19.49 8.73 -8.91
C CYS A 25 18.23 8.37 -9.73
N ALA A 26 17.13 9.09 -9.48
CA ALA A 26 15.86 8.92 -10.20
C ALA A 26 15.97 9.05 -11.73
N ALA A 27 16.88 9.90 -12.24
CA ALA A 27 17.10 10.01 -13.69
C ALA A 27 17.73 8.74 -14.29
N CYS A 28 18.61 8.05 -13.55
CA CYS A 28 19.16 6.75 -13.93
C CYS A 28 18.08 5.70 -14.01
N GLN A 29 17.22 5.65 -12.99
CA GLN A 29 16.07 4.77 -12.88
C GLN A 29 15.09 4.94 -14.06
N ALA A 30 14.67 6.18 -14.35
CA ALA A 30 13.79 6.49 -15.48
C ALA A 30 14.40 6.10 -16.83
N ARG A 31 15.72 6.16 -16.96
CA ARG A 31 16.43 5.75 -18.17
C ARG A 31 16.40 4.24 -18.39
N VAL A 32 16.63 3.45 -17.33
CA VAL A 32 16.55 1.99 -17.39
C VAL A 32 15.13 1.57 -17.76
N GLU A 33 14.12 2.14 -17.10
CA GLU A 33 12.71 1.88 -17.41
C GLU A 33 12.37 2.19 -18.87
N LYS A 34 12.79 3.35 -19.38
CA LYS A 34 12.56 3.73 -20.78
C LYS A 34 13.25 2.80 -21.77
N ALA A 35 14.41 2.26 -21.42
CA ALA A 35 15.13 1.32 -22.29
C ALA A 35 14.41 -0.03 -22.32
N VAL A 36 14.05 -0.58 -21.17
CA VAL A 36 13.38 -1.88 -21.04
C VAL A 36 11.95 -1.84 -21.57
N SER A 37 11.19 -0.76 -21.34
CA SER A 37 9.83 -0.60 -21.89
C SER A 37 9.77 -0.54 -23.42
N LYS A 38 10.90 -0.44 -24.12
CA LYS A 38 10.99 -0.49 -25.58
C LYS A 38 11.22 -1.91 -26.12
N VAL A 39 11.55 -2.85 -25.25
CA VAL A 39 11.80 -4.24 -25.63
C VAL A 39 10.46 -4.87 -26.05
N PRO A 40 10.36 -5.49 -27.23
CA PRO A 40 9.13 -6.17 -27.65
C PRO A 40 8.72 -7.24 -26.66
N GLY A 41 7.43 -7.25 -26.28
CA GLY A 41 6.91 -8.24 -25.32
C GLY A 41 6.91 -7.74 -23.86
N VAL A 42 7.51 -6.61 -23.52
CA VAL A 42 7.41 -5.97 -22.19
C VAL A 42 6.09 -5.23 -22.09
N ILE A 43 5.26 -5.60 -21.12
CA ILE A 43 3.96 -4.97 -20.80
C ILE A 43 4.18 -3.84 -19.80
N SER A 44 4.91 -4.11 -18.72
CA SER A 44 5.28 -3.13 -17.72
C SER A 44 6.71 -3.33 -17.25
N CYS A 45 7.36 -2.22 -16.88
CA CYS A 45 8.68 -2.21 -16.27
C CYS A 45 8.70 -1.19 -15.15
N SER A 46 9.13 -1.61 -13.98
CA SER A 46 9.29 -0.75 -12.81
C SER A 46 10.66 -0.98 -12.20
N VAL A 47 11.42 0.09 -11.99
CA VAL A 47 12.76 0.03 -11.42
C VAL A 47 12.75 0.68 -10.04
N SER A 48 13.37 0.05 -9.06
CA SER A 48 13.53 0.58 -7.69
C SER A 48 14.99 0.94 -7.43
N LEU A 49 15.24 2.23 -7.25
CA LEU A 49 16.55 2.72 -6.83
C LEU A 49 16.89 2.30 -5.39
N LEU A 50 15.87 2.02 -4.57
CA LEU A 50 16.02 1.72 -3.16
C LEU A 50 16.53 0.31 -2.93
N THR A 51 15.98 -0.66 -3.67
CA THR A 51 16.34 -2.08 -3.60
C THR A 51 17.32 -2.50 -4.70
N ASN A 52 17.75 -1.56 -5.57
CA ASN A 52 18.54 -1.84 -6.77
C ASN A 52 17.94 -2.97 -7.62
N SER A 53 16.61 -3.05 -7.67
CA SER A 53 15.87 -4.08 -8.38
C SER A 53 14.99 -3.50 -9.48
N MET A 54 14.61 -4.35 -10.42
CA MET A 54 13.68 -4.04 -11.50
C MET A 54 12.68 -5.19 -11.62
N GLY A 55 11.40 -4.85 -11.61
CA GLY A 55 10.31 -5.78 -11.93
C GLY A 55 9.87 -5.57 -13.37
N VAL A 56 9.75 -6.65 -14.14
CA VAL A 56 9.30 -6.63 -15.53
C VAL A 56 8.16 -7.62 -15.69
N GLU A 57 7.06 -7.16 -16.26
CA GLU A 57 5.93 -7.99 -16.65
C GLU A 57 5.90 -8.07 -18.18
N GLY A 58 5.74 -9.26 -18.72
CA GLY A 58 5.68 -9.44 -20.16
C GLY A 58 6.12 -10.82 -20.61
N THR A 59 6.33 -10.96 -21.92
CA THR A 59 6.77 -12.20 -22.58
C THR A 59 8.18 -12.09 -23.17
N ALA A 60 8.88 -10.95 -22.91
CA ALA A 60 10.24 -10.74 -23.37
C ALA A 60 11.22 -11.66 -22.65
N SER A 61 12.26 -12.13 -23.33
CA SER A 61 13.27 -13.00 -22.70
C SER A 61 14.17 -12.22 -21.75
N SER A 62 14.62 -12.89 -20.66
CA SER A 62 15.52 -12.28 -19.68
C SER A 62 16.82 -11.78 -20.31
N SER A 63 17.31 -12.41 -21.39
CA SER A 63 18.50 -11.98 -22.12
C SER A 63 18.30 -10.64 -22.85
N GLU A 64 17.15 -10.43 -23.52
CA GLU A 64 16.83 -9.17 -24.20
C GLU A 64 16.67 -8.02 -23.21
N ILE A 65 16.07 -8.29 -22.05
CA ILE A 65 15.91 -7.32 -20.96
C ILE A 65 17.28 -6.90 -20.41
N ILE A 66 18.18 -7.85 -20.13
CA ILE A 66 19.53 -7.59 -19.64
C ILE A 66 20.32 -6.77 -20.67
N GLU A 67 20.25 -7.14 -21.95
CA GLU A 67 20.93 -6.41 -23.03
C GLU A 67 20.44 -4.96 -23.14
N ALA A 68 19.12 -4.72 -23.03
CA ALA A 68 18.56 -3.37 -23.03
C ALA A 68 19.05 -2.51 -21.85
N VAL A 69 19.21 -3.11 -20.66
CA VAL A 69 19.76 -2.43 -19.48
C VAL A 69 21.25 -2.12 -19.70
N GLN A 70 22.02 -3.06 -20.26
CA GLN A 70 23.45 -2.87 -20.57
C GLN A 70 23.64 -1.80 -21.64
N ALA A 71 22.83 -1.78 -22.69
CA ALA A 71 22.82 -0.74 -23.72
C ALA A 71 22.49 0.65 -23.14
N ALA A 72 21.66 0.72 -22.10
CA ALA A 72 21.42 1.94 -21.34
C ALA A 72 22.60 2.35 -20.44
N GLY A 73 23.62 1.50 -20.30
CA GLY A 73 24.86 1.78 -19.57
C GLY A 73 24.85 1.34 -18.11
N TYR A 74 23.99 0.40 -17.73
CA TYR A 74 23.84 -0.17 -16.39
C TYR A 74 24.05 -1.69 -16.42
N GLY A 75 24.33 -2.31 -15.26
CA GLY A 75 24.41 -3.77 -15.16
C GLY A 75 23.05 -4.34 -14.77
N ALA A 76 22.70 -5.53 -15.28
CA ALA A 76 21.53 -6.28 -14.84
C ALA A 76 21.83 -7.78 -14.74
N SER A 77 21.15 -8.46 -13.79
CA SER A 77 21.14 -9.91 -13.63
C SER A 77 19.76 -10.34 -13.13
N VAL A 78 19.31 -11.54 -13.50
CA VAL A 78 18.05 -12.12 -12.98
C VAL A 78 18.23 -12.38 -11.49
N LYS A 79 17.26 -11.98 -10.68
CA LYS A 79 17.26 -12.20 -9.23
C LYS A 79 16.82 -13.64 -8.96
N GLY A 80 17.65 -14.42 -8.25
CA GLY A 80 17.32 -15.81 -7.91
C GLY A 80 18.01 -16.89 -8.77
N VAL A 81 18.73 -16.52 -9.83
CA VAL A 81 19.55 -17.48 -10.58
C VAL A 81 21.01 -17.34 -10.16
N GLU A 82 21.41 -18.02 -9.09
CA GLU A 82 22.83 -18.20 -8.81
C GLU A 82 23.44 -19.21 -9.79
N LYS A 83 24.66 -18.88 -10.24
CA LYS A 83 25.51 -19.83 -10.94
C LYS A 83 25.73 -21.03 -10.01
N ALA A 84 25.41 -22.20 -10.51
CA ALA A 84 25.76 -23.49 -9.89
C ALA A 84 27.27 -23.66 -9.81
N ASP A 85 27.92 -22.97 -8.90
CA ASP A 85 29.27 -23.34 -8.42
C ASP A 85 29.08 -24.04 -7.07
N GLY A 86 29.34 -25.32 -7.07
CA GLY A 86 29.04 -26.30 -6.02
C GLY A 86 29.77 -26.04 -4.70
N SER A 87 29.18 -25.19 -3.87
CA SER A 87 29.44 -25.12 -2.44
C SER A 87 28.14 -24.78 -1.73
N GLY A 88 27.43 -25.85 -1.32
CA GLY A 88 26.10 -25.78 -0.78
C GLY A 88 26.01 -25.10 0.57
N ASN A 89 25.26 -24.04 0.63
CA ASN A 89 24.46 -23.65 1.78
C ASN A 89 23.26 -22.87 1.22
N GLY A 90 22.28 -23.60 0.65
CA GLY A 90 21.07 -23.04 0.05
C GLY A 90 20.17 -22.44 1.13
N THR A 91 20.36 -21.18 1.45
CA THR A 91 19.30 -20.37 2.09
C THR A 91 18.34 -19.94 0.98
N LEU A 92 17.06 -20.26 1.13
CA LEU A 92 15.96 -19.86 0.20
C LEU A 92 15.91 -18.34 -0.04
N TYR A 93 16.54 -17.54 0.80
CA TYR A 93 16.62 -16.07 0.71
C TYR A 93 18.05 -15.62 0.88
N ASP A 94 18.56 -14.92 -0.11
CA ASP A 94 19.87 -14.27 -0.05
C ASP A 94 19.79 -12.99 0.82
N GLU A 95 20.07 -13.14 2.14
CA GLU A 95 20.22 -12.00 3.05
C GLU A 95 21.30 -11.03 2.54
N SER A 96 22.30 -11.51 1.78
CA SER A 96 23.41 -10.71 1.29
C SER A 96 22.96 -9.66 0.25
N ALA A 97 21.87 -9.94 -0.48
CA ALA A 97 21.29 -9.00 -1.43
C ALA A 97 20.70 -7.73 -0.78
N LEU A 98 20.36 -7.80 0.51
CA LEU A 98 19.88 -6.69 1.31
C LEU A 98 20.94 -6.08 2.23
N GLU A 99 22.17 -6.63 2.26
CA GLU A 99 23.25 -6.07 3.03
C GLU A 99 23.68 -4.70 2.48
N ASP A 100 23.95 -3.78 3.41
CA ASP A 100 24.39 -2.43 3.07
C ASP A 100 25.90 -2.42 2.74
N HIS A 101 26.24 -2.73 1.51
CA HIS A 101 27.61 -2.66 1.00
C HIS A 101 28.05 -1.23 0.61
N GLU A 102 27.09 -0.31 0.43
CA GLU A 102 27.38 1.07 0.00
C GLU A 102 27.85 1.95 1.15
N THR A 103 27.23 1.86 2.33
CA THR A 103 27.58 2.70 3.49
C THR A 103 29.04 2.53 3.94
N PRO A 104 29.62 1.32 4.07
CA PRO A 104 31.04 1.17 4.42
C PRO A 104 31.99 1.79 3.41
N ALA A 105 31.70 1.62 2.12
CA ALA A 105 32.52 2.19 1.04
C ALA A 105 32.44 3.74 1.03
N LEU A 106 31.24 4.31 1.18
CA LEU A 106 31.03 5.76 1.28
C LEU A 106 31.66 6.34 2.56
N LYS A 107 31.58 5.63 3.69
CA LYS A 107 32.25 6.05 4.93
C LYS A 107 33.75 6.14 4.78
N LYS A 108 34.40 5.14 4.14
CA LYS A 108 35.85 5.15 3.88
C LYS A 108 36.25 6.33 2.98
N ARG A 109 35.49 6.56 1.88
CA ARG A 109 35.71 7.70 0.98
C ARG A 109 35.54 9.03 1.69
N LEU A 110 34.50 9.17 2.53
CA LEU A 110 34.21 10.38 3.29
C LEU A 110 35.34 10.71 4.28
N ILE A 111 35.77 9.74 5.09
CA ILE A 111 36.86 9.94 6.07
C ILE A 111 38.15 10.40 5.35
N SER A 112 38.49 9.77 4.22
CA SER A 112 39.65 10.17 3.43
C SER A 112 39.47 11.58 2.87
N SER A 113 38.30 11.92 2.30
CA SER A 113 38.05 13.27 1.77
C SER A 113 38.08 14.35 2.85
N ILE A 114 37.52 14.09 4.05
CA ILE A 114 37.56 15.03 5.18
C ILE A 114 38.98 15.26 5.63
N GLY A 115 39.82 14.23 5.69
CA GLY A 115 41.21 14.37 6.09
C GLY A 115 42.00 15.37 5.17
N PHE A 116 41.90 15.17 3.86
CA PHE A 116 42.54 16.10 2.91
C PHE A 116 41.88 17.48 2.85
N LEU A 117 40.56 17.54 3.00
CA LEU A 117 39.80 18.79 3.07
C LEU A 117 40.21 19.65 4.27
N LEU A 118 40.39 19.08 5.46
CA LEU A 118 40.81 19.80 6.65
C LEU A 118 42.17 20.44 6.47
N VAL A 119 43.11 19.70 5.83
CA VAL A 119 44.44 20.27 5.48
C VAL A 119 44.28 21.40 4.46
N LEU A 120 43.46 21.22 3.42
CA LEU A 120 43.17 22.25 2.44
C LEU A 120 42.59 23.52 3.07
N MET A 121 41.58 23.36 3.96
CA MET A 121 40.95 24.45 4.68
C MET A 121 41.89 25.19 5.62
N TYR A 122 42.89 24.50 6.21
CA TYR A 122 43.91 25.11 7.02
C TYR A 122 44.74 26.12 6.20
N PHE A 123 45.16 25.73 5.00
CA PHE A 123 46.00 26.57 4.11
C PHE A 123 45.18 27.64 3.38
N SER A 124 43.91 27.39 3.02
CA SER A 124 43.08 28.38 2.33
C SER A 124 42.46 29.36 3.32
N MET A 125 41.44 28.93 4.07
CA MET A 125 40.68 29.82 4.95
C MET A 125 41.39 30.09 6.28
N GLY A 126 42.07 29.09 6.87
CA GLY A 126 42.71 29.21 8.17
C GLY A 126 43.76 30.31 8.19
N HIS A 127 44.61 30.35 7.17
CA HIS A 127 45.65 31.38 7.03
C HIS A 127 45.07 32.74 6.57
N MET A 128 44.20 32.72 5.54
CA MET A 128 43.70 33.96 4.94
C MET A 128 42.72 34.73 5.81
N MET A 129 41.86 34.03 6.59
CA MET A 129 40.83 34.67 7.42
C MET A 129 41.25 34.83 8.87
N TRP A 130 42.02 33.88 9.44
CA TRP A 130 42.37 33.83 10.85
C TRP A 130 43.88 33.93 11.10
N ASN A 131 44.68 34.15 10.06
CA ASN A 131 46.15 34.30 10.13
C ASN A 131 46.83 33.16 10.90
N TRP A 132 46.38 31.90 10.68
CA TRP A 132 46.97 30.71 11.30
C TRP A 132 48.41 30.55 10.87
N PRO A 133 49.33 30.09 11.72
CA PRO A 133 50.75 29.99 11.44
C PRO A 133 51.01 29.01 10.30
N LEU A 134 51.82 29.44 9.32
CA LEU A 134 52.30 28.61 8.22
C LEU A 134 53.80 28.27 8.40
N PRO A 135 54.25 27.13 7.86
CA PRO A 135 55.69 26.88 7.71
C PRO A 135 56.35 28.02 6.98
N ALA A 136 57.56 28.39 7.40
CA ALA A 136 58.32 29.57 6.85
C ALA A 136 58.44 29.59 5.33
N PHE A 137 58.42 28.41 4.69
CA PHE A 137 58.46 28.25 3.23
C PHE A 137 57.29 28.94 2.50
N PHE A 138 56.12 29.00 3.14
CA PHE A 138 54.91 29.57 2.52
C PHE A 138 54.77 31.08 2.79
N ASN A 139 55.60 31.67 3.64
CA ASN A 139 55.53 33.11 3.93
C ASN A 139 55.90 33.94 2.68
N GLY A 140 54.90 34.64 2.14
CA GLY A 140 55.07 35.41 0.89
C GLY A 140 55.14 34.57 -0.40
N ASN A 141 55.09 33.23 -0.28
CA ASN A 141 55.13 32.33 -1.46
C ASN A 141 53.71 31.89 -1.84
N HIS A 142 52.93 32.79 -2.41
CA HIS A 142 51.53 32.60 -2.77
C HIS A 142 51.37 31.53 -3.87
N VAL A 143 52.36 31.38 -4.78
CA VAL A 143 52.36 30.34 -5.82
C VAL A 143 52.44 28.94 -5.21
N ALA A 144 53.32 28.72 -4.21
CA ALA A 144 53.43 27.44 -3.51
C ALA A 144 52.16 27.08 -2.77
N MET A 145 51.50 28.08 -2.15
CA MET A 145 50.18 27.89 -1.52
C MET A 145 49.10 27.47 -2.53
N GLY A 146 49.04 28.11 -3.69
CA GLY A 146 48.12 27.73 -4.78
C GLY A 146 48.39 26.33 -5.32
N LEU A 147 49.64 25.94 -5.51
CA LEU A 147 50.04 24.60 -5.95
C LEU A 147 49.67 23.54 -4.92
N LEU A 148 49.86 23.79 -3.62
CA LEU A 148 49.43 22.87 -2.55
C LEU A 148 47.90 22.67 -2.56
N GLN A 149 47.14 23.76 -2.68
CA GLN A 149 45.68 23.72 -2.78
C GLN A 149 45.23 22.93 -4.02
N LEU A 150 45.85 23.13 -5.18
CA LEU A 150 45.61 22.37 -6.41
C LEU A 150 45.83 20.87 -6.17
N LEU A 151 46.99 20.45 -5.61
CA LEU A 151 47.32 19.06 -5.35
C LEU A 151 46.34 18.39 -4.40
N LEU A 152 45.98 19.04 -3.29
CA LEU A 152 45.01 18.53 -2.33
C LEU A 152 43.63 18.38 -2.95
N THR A 153 43.22 19.33 -3.78
CA THR A 153 41.94 19.27 -4.49
C THR A 153 41.89 18.12 -5.49
N VAL A 154 42.97 17.90 -6.25
CA VAL A 154 43.10 16.76 -7.19
C VAL A 154 42.96 15.45 -6.44
N ILE A 155 43.56 15.29 -5.25
CA ILE A 155 43.44 14.08 -4.43
C ILE A 155 41.95 13.84 -4.05
N VAL A 156 41.25 14.89 -3.59
CA VAL A 156 39.82 14.79 -3.26
C VAL A 156 38.98 14.45 -4.48
N MET A 157 39.27 15.03 -5.65
CA MET A 157 38.61 14.73 -6.93
C MET A 157 38.82 13.25 -7.33
N VAL A 158 40.02 12.72 -7.20
CA VAL A 158 40.36 11.32 -7.51
C VAL A 158 39.62 10.36 -6.53
N ILE A 159 39.63 10.67 -5.25
CA ILE A 159 38.83 9.88 -4.25
C ILE A 159 37.36 9.82 -4.65
N ASN A 160 36.82 10.90 -5.22
CA ASN A 160 35.45 11.07 -5.62
C ASN A 160 35.20 10.93 -7.13
N GLN A 161 36.08 10.29 -7.88
CA GLN A 161 36.05 10.18 -9.36
C GLN A 161 34.73 9.61 -9.91
N LYS A 162 33.99 8.80 -9.11
CA LYS A 162 32.69 8.24 -9.50
C LYS A 162 31.69 9.31 -9.93
N PHE A 163 31.67 10.48 -9.26
CA PHE A 163 30.78 11.59 -9.63
C PHE A 163 31.10 12.13 -11.04
N PHE A 164 32.38 12.23 -11.39
CA PHE A 164 32.80 12.70 -12.71
C PHE A 164 32.48 11.68 -13.80
N ILE A 165 32.79 10.40 -13.56
CA ILE A 165 32.52 9.33 -14.53
C ILE A 165 31.01 9.22 -14.80
N SER A 166 30.18 9.15 -13.76
CA SER A 166 28.73 9.06 -13.89
C SER A 166 28.14 10.34 -14.49
N GLY A 167 28.57 11.50 -14.02
CA GLY A 167 28.08 12.80 -14.45
C GLY A 167 28.36 13.11 -15.93
N PHE A 168 29.59 12.95 -16.37
CA PHE A 168 29.95 13.19 -17.78
C PHE A 168 29.39 12.12 -18.71
N LYS A 169 29.35 10.86 -18.28
CA LYS A 169 28.68 9.79 -19.05
C LYS A 169 27.18 10.12 -19.25
N GLY A 170 26.49 10.59 -18.21
CA GLY A 170 25.09 11.03 -18.30
C GLY A 170 24.90 12.20 -19.26
N LEU A 171 25.81 13.20 -19.23
CA LEU A 171 25.75 14.36 -20.09
C LEU A 171 25.97 13.99 -21.58
N LEU A 172 26.98 13.18 -21.87
CA LEU A 172 27.30 12.73 -23.23
C LEU A 172 26.19 11.90 -23.87
N HIS A 173 25.43 11.15 -23.07
CA HIS A 173 24.29 10.37 -23.56
C HIS A 173 22.95 11.14 -23.53
N GLY A 174 22.95 12.46 -23.36
CA GLY A 174 21.75 13.29 -23.38
C GLY A 174 20.79 13.04 -22.20
N SER A 175 21.28 12.48 -21.10
CA SER A 175 20.53 12.21 -19.89
C SER A 175 21.29 12.72 -18.67
N PRO A 176 21.44 14.05 -18.52
CA PRO A 176 22.15 14.63 -17.39
C PRO A 176 21.46 14.24 -16.08
N ASN A 177 22.25 13.86 -15.10
CA ASN A 177 21.81 13.39 -13.79
C ASN A 177 22.35 14.30 -12.67
N MET A 178 22.08 13.94 -11.41
CA MET A 178 22.60 14.64 -10.25
C MET A 178 24.12 14.74 -10.27
N ASP A 179 24.82 13.64 -10.59
CA ASP A 179 26.29 13.62 -10.63
C ASP A 179 26.82 14.56 -11.70
N THR A 180 26.05 14.84 -12.77
CA THR A 180 26.37 15.85 -13.79
C THR A 180 26.48 17.27 -13.20
N LEU A 181 25.53 17.66 -12.34
CA LEU A 181 25.55 18.99 -11.71
C LEU A 181 26.77 19.15 -10.79
N VAL A 182 27.08 18.11 -10.02
CA VAL A 182 28.23 18.04 -9.13
C VAL A 182 29.54 18.09 -9.93
N ALA A 183 29.64 17.27 -10.98
CA ALA A 183 30.82 17.21 -11.83
C ALA A 183 31.08 18.55 -12.54
N LEU A 184 30.02 19.18 -13.09
CA LEU A 184 30.13 20.49 -13.73
C LEU A 184 30.57 21.58 -12.74
N GLY A 185 29.92 21.66 -11.56
CA GLY A 185 30.22 22.66 -10.53
C GLY A 185 31.66 22.53 -10.00
N SER A 186 32.07 21.30 -9.65
CA SER A 186 33.42 21.04 -9.15
C SER A 186 34.48 21.23 -10.22
N SER A 187 34.25 20.78 -11.48
CA SER A 187 35.20 20.99 -12.61
C SER A 187 35.34 22.45 -12.97
N ALA A 188 34.24 23.23 -12.97
CA ALA A 188 34.30 24.66 -13.25
C ALA A 188 35.09 25.41 -12.17
N SER A 189 34.88 25.09 -10.88
CA SER A 189 35.65 25.65 -9.77
C SER A 189 37.12 25.32 -9.90
N PHE A 190 37.47 24.08 -10.21
CA PHE A 190 38.84 23.61 -10.37
C PHE A 190 39.52 24.26 -11.59
N ALA A 191 38.87 24.30 -12.76
CA ALA A 191 39.41 24.88 -13.99
C ALA A 191 39.65 26.37 -13.83
N TRP A 192 38.69 27.11 -13.24
CA TRP A 192 38.91 28.55 -12.97
C TRP A 192 40.06 28.80 -12.03
N SER A 193 40.14 28.07 -10.91
CA SER A 193 41.24 28.23 -9.94
C SER A 193 42.62 27.89 -10.56
N THR A 194 42.65 26.89 -11.42
CA THR A 194 43.84 26.54 -12.17
C THR A 194 44.26 27.68 -13.13
N TYR A 195 43.28 28.26 -13.85
CA TYR A 195 43.55 29.44 -14.70
C TYR A 195 44.05 30.61 -13.87
N ALA A 196 43.40 30.94 -12.74
CA ALA A 196 43.86 32.02 -11.86
C ALA A 196 45.26 31.77 -11.30
N LEU A 197 45.61 30.49 -10.99
CA LEU A 197 46.96 30.12 -10.56
C LEU A 197 48.00 30.38 -11.67
N PHE A 198 47.72 30.05 -12.94
CA PHE A 198 48.59 30.35 -14.05
C PHE A 198 48.75 31.86 -14.25
N MET A 199 47.68 32.65 -14.19
CA MET A 199 47.73 34.11 -14.26
C MET A 199 48.48 34.72 -13.08
N MET A 200 48.38 34.13 -11.89
CA MET A 200 49.11 34.53 -10.69
C MET A 200 50.63 34.30 -10.88
N THR A 201 51.05 33.20 -11.53
CA THR A 201 52.46 32.94 -11.82
C THR A 201 53.05 34.01 -12.79
N ASP A 202 52.30 34.42 -13.83
CA ASP A 202 52.71 35.51 -14.76
C ASP A 202 52.80 36.85 -14.03
N ALA A 203 51.80 37.14 -13.15
CA ALA A 203 51.87 38.38 -12.32
C ALA A 203 53.06 38.39 -11.36
N GLN A 204 53.43 37.25 -10.78
CA GLN A 204 54.59 37.09 -9.90
C GLN A 204 55.90 37.34 -10.66
N VAL A 205 56.03 36.79 -11.88
CA VAL A 205 57.18 36.99 -12.74
C VAL A 205 57.33 38.48 -13.13
N LYS A 206 56.21 39.18 -13.34
CA LYS A 206 56.19 40.63 -13.66
C LYS A 206 56.36 41.54 -12.43
N GLY A 207 56.47 40.98 -11.23
CA GLY A 207 56.64 41.74 -9.99
C GLY A 207 55.40 42.53 -9.55
N ASN A 208 54.16 42.17 -10.03
CA ASN A 208 52.93 42.85 -9.70
C ASN A 208 52.22 42.17 -8.49
N ALA A 209 52.59 42.66 -7.30
CA ALA A 209 52.09 42.11 -6.04
C ALA A 209 50.54 42.23 -5.89
N ASP A 210 49.94 43.32 -6.36
CA ASP A 210 48.52 43.57 -6.29
C ASP A 210 47.74 42.58 -7.14
N ALA A 211 48.24 42.29 -8.35
CA ALA A 211 47.64 41.29 -9.23
C ALA A 211 47.77 39.86 -8.63
N VAL A 212 48.92 39.55 -8.00
CA VAL A 212 49.08 38.24 -7.30
C VAL A 212 48.03 38.06 -6.21
N MET A 213 47.83 39.08 -5.37
CA MET A 213 46.82 39.03 -4.32
C MET A 213 45.40 38.95 -4.87
N SER A 214 45.09 39.67 -5.96
CA SER A 214 43.79 39.60 -6.63
C SER A 214 43.48 38.18 -7.10
N TYR A 215 44.40 37.54 -7.85
CA TYR A 215 44.19 36.14 -8.31
C TYR A 215 44.17 35.14 -7.17
N MET A 216 44.87 35.37 -6.06
CA MET A 216 44.80 34.50 -4.88
C MET A 216 43.40 34.50 -4.25
N HIS A 217 42.71 35.63 -4.23
CA HIS A 217 41.34 35.75 -3.76
C HIS A 217 40.30 35.13 -4.70
N GLU A 218 40.68 34.81 -5.95
CA GLU A 218 39.79 34.14 -6.91
C GLU A 218 39.91 32.61 -6.94
N PHE A 219 40.65 32.03 -5.99
CA PHE A 219 40.70 30.56 -5.87
C PHE A 219 39.44 29.99 -5.30
N TYR A 220 38.91 28.91 -5.91
CA TYR A 220 37.78 28.10 -5.51
C TYR A 220 38.18 26.62 -5.36
N PHE A 221 39.50 26.32 -5.12
CA PHE A 221 40.00 24.96 -4.89
C PHE A 221 39.30 24.30 -3.71
N GLU A 222 39.14 25.02 -2.57
CA GLU A 222 38.43 24.53 -1.41
C GLU A 222 36.93 24.32 -1.70
N SER A 223 36.34 25.18 -2.54
CA SER A 223 34.95 25.01 -2.95
C SER A 223 34.72 23.72 -3.75
N ALA A 224 35.62 23.41 -4.72
CA ALA A 224 35.58 22.18 -5.49
C ALA A 224 35.66 20.93 -4.60
N ALA A 225 36.60 20.91 -3.65
CA ALA A 225 36.79 19.81 -2.71
C ALA A 225 35.64 19.69 -1.69
N MET A 226 35.15 20.83 -1.18
CA MET A 226 34.04 20.89 -0.21
C MET A 226 32.74 20.39 -0.82
N ILE A 227 32.39 20.79 -2.05
CA ILE A 227 31.20 20.30 -2.78
C ILE A 227 31.23 18.78 -2.82
N LEU A 228 32.33 18.15 -3.24
CA LEU A 228 32.45 16.70 -3.35
C LEU A 228 32.32 16.00 -1.98
N THR A 229 32.95 16.60 -0.96
CA THR A 229 32.94 16.03 0.39
C THR A 229 31.54 16.12 1.03
N LEU A 230 30.87 17.29 0.95
CA LEU A 230 29.52 17.47 1.51
C LEU A 230 28.48 16.60 0.78
N ILE A 231 28.61 16.45 -0.54
CA ILE A 231 27.74 15.53 -1.29
C ILE A 231 27.97 14.08 -0.88
N THR A 232 29.24 13.70 -0.59
CA THR A 232 29.55 12.37 -0.08
C THR A 232 28.96 12.15 1.32
N VAL A 233 28.90 13.18 2.20
CA VAL A 233 28.14 13.15 3.47
C VAL A 233 26.67 12.87 3.20
N GLY A 234 26.06 13.63 2.28
CA GLY A 234 24.64 13.44 1.91
C GLY A 234 24.37 12.02 1.43
N LYS A 235 25.22 11.51 0.53
CA LYS A 235 25.12 10.13 0.00
C LYS A 235 25.29 9.06 1.07
N MET A 236 26.21 9.26 2.02
CA MET A 236 26.39 8.33 3.13
C MET A 236 25.15 8.30 4.06
N LEU A 237 24.59 9.48 4.39
CA LEU A 237 23.38 9.56 5.20
C LEU A 237 22.20 8.93 4.46
N GLU A 238 22.09 9.14 3.15
CA GLU A 238 21.11 8.50 2.28
C GLU A 238 21.23 6.98 2.32
N ALA A 239 22.43 6.43 2.06
CA ALA A 239 22.67 4.98 2.06
C ALA A 239 22.33 4.34 3.43
N ARG A 240 22.81 4.97 4.53
CA ARG A 240 22.49 4.50 5.90
C ARG A 240 20.99 4.51 6.19
N SER A 241 20.29 5.51 5.68
CA SER A 241 18.85 5.63 5.90
C SER A 241 18.07 4.63 5.05
N LYS A 242 18.49 4.38 3.80
CA LYS A 242 17.96 3.31 2.96
C LYS A 242 18.11 1.94 3.65
N GLY A 243 19.27 1.65 4.25
CA GLY A 243 19.48 0.42 5.00
C GLY A 243 18.45 0.22 6.12
N ARG A 244 18.06 1.29 6.83
CA ARG A 244 17.03 1.23 7.87
C ARG A 244 15.62 1.01 7.35
N THR A 245 15.31 1.41 6.14
CA THR A 245 13.98 1.19 5.54
C THR A 245 13.75 -0.26 5.13
N THR A 246 14.82 -1.03 4.90
CA THR A 246 14.77 -2.47 4.60
C THR A 246 14.75 -3.35 5.86
N ASP A 247 14.88 -2.77 7.07
CA ASP A 247 14.98 -3.53 8.33
C ASP A 247 13.72 -4.37 8.61
N ALA A 248 12.53 -3.91 8.18
CA ALA A 248 11.30 -4.68 8.34
C ALA A 248 11.34 -5.98 7.52
N LEU A 249 11.78 -5.91 6.26
CA LEU A 249 11.94 -7.06 5.38
C LEU A 249 13.03 -8.02 5.92
N LYS A 250 14.18 -7.47 6.33
CA LYS A 250 15.24 -8.26 7.00
C LYS A 250 14.74 -8.95 8.26
N GLY A 251 13.88 -8.26 9.04
CA GLY A 251 13.25 -8.81 10.22
C GLY A 251 12.43 -10.05 9.90
N LEU A 252 11.60 -9.99 8.86
CA LEU A 252 10.80 -11.14 8.39
C LEU A 252 11.69 -12.29 7.90
N MET A 253 12.71 -12.01 7.10
CA MET A 253 13.64 -13.03 6.59
C MET A 253 14.40 -13.74 7.71
N LYS A 254 14.77 -13.04 8.79
CA LYS A 254 15.46 -13.63 9.97
C LYS A 254 14.60 -14.58 10.79
N LEU A 255 13.27 -14.51 10.64
CA LEU A 255 12.35 -15.42 11.32
C LEU A 255 12.35 -16.81 10.68
N ALA A 256 12.75 -16.94 9.41
CA ALA A 256 12.82 -18.22 8.70
C ALA A 256 13.84 -19.15 9.35
N PRO A 257 13.42 -20.34 9.83
CA PRO A 257 14.34 -21.35 10.35
C PRO A 257 15.28 -21.82 9.24
N LYS A 258 16.49 -22.23 9.60
CA LYS A 258 17.48 -22.75 8.62
C LYS A 258 17.44 -24.27 8.50
N THR A 259 16.91 -24.94 9.51
CA THR A 259 16.83 -26.40 9.59
C THR A 259 15.48 -26.86 10.10
N ALA A 260 15.07 -28.04 9.76
CA ALA A 260 13.89 -28.73 10.28
C ALA A 260 14.30 -30.12 10.85
N VAL A 261 13.60 -30.59 11.87
CA VAL A 261 13.70 -31.95 12.36
C VAL A 261 12.58 -32.74 11.68
N ILE A 262 12.94 -33.62 10.74
CA ILE A 262 12.00 -34.51 10.05
C ILE A 262 12.08 -35.91 10.63
N GLU A 263 10.96 -36.61 10.67
CA GLU A 263 10.85 -37.98 11.08
C GLU A 263 10.66 -38.88 9.86
N LYS A 264 11.56 -39.86 9.68
CA LYS A 264 11.43 -40.89 8.64
C LYS A 264 11.63 -42.25 9.28
N ASP A 265 10.69 -43.15 9.10
CA ASP A 265 10.70 -44.50 9.63
C ASP A 265 10.92 -44.55 11.18
N GLY A 266 10.37 -43.57 11.91
CA GLY A 266 10.49 -43.43 13.34
C GLY A 266 11.84 -42.87 13.82
N VAL A 267 12.72 -42.40 12.92
CA VAL A 267 14.00 -41.79 13.23
C VAL A 267 13.97 -40.29 12.94
N GLU A 268 14.23 -39.46 13.94
CA GLU A 268 14.35 -38.01 13.78
C GLU A 268 15.71 -37.65 13.14
N THR A 269 15.68 -36.82 12.13
CA THR A 269 16.88 -36.33 11.44
C THR A 269 16.78 -34.84 11.20
N THR A 270 17.81 -34.09 11.59
CA THR A 270 17.88 -32.65 11.28
C THR A 270 18.36 -32.45 9.85
N VAL A 271 17.56 -31.78 9.04
CA VAL A 271 17.85 -31.47 7.64
C VAL A 271 17.79 -29.98 7.37
N PRO A 272 18.53 -29.46 6.38
CA PRO A 272 18.32 -28.12 5.86
C PRO A 272 16.87 -27.95 5.36
N ILE A 273 16.26 -26.77 5.60
CA ILE A 273 14.85 -26.51 5.25
C ILE A 273 14.55 -26.73 3.75
N ALA A 274 15.53 -26.46 2.88
CA ALA A 274 15.40 -26.66 1.45
C ALA A 274 15.24 -28.15 1.03
N GLN A 275 15.49 -29.09 1.94
CA GLN A 275 15.34 -30.52 1.68
C GLN A 275 14.00 -31.09 2.16
N VAL A 276 13.21 -30.29 2.90
CA VAL A 276 11.87 -30.70 3.35
C VAL A 276 10.91 -30.71 2.17
N LYS A 277 10.13 -31.77 2.06
CA LYS A 277 9.16 -31.97 0.98
C LYS A 277 7.73 -31.95 1.54
N LYS A 278 6.77 -31.59 0.70
CA LYS A 278 5.36 -31.72 1.03
C LYS A 278 5.04 -33.19 1.38
N GLY A 279 4.36 -33.40 2.52
CA GLY A 279 4.04 -34.71 3.07
C GLY A 279 5.11 -35.26 4.01
N ASP A 280 6.28 -34.63 4.16
CA ASP A 280 7.25 -35.01 5.21
C ASP A 280 6.66 -34.71 6.60
N ILE A 281 6.91 -35.60 7.55
CA ILE A 281 6.53 -35.40 8.94
C ILE A 281 7.67 -34.67 9.65
N PHE A 282 7.33 -33.57 10.31
CA PHE A 282 8.30 -32.81 11.10
C PHE A 282 7.84 -32.63 12.55
N VAL A 283 8.78 -32.45 13.42
CA VAL A 283 8.60 -32.37 14.87
C VAL A 283 9.02 -30.99 15.35
N VAL A 284 8.22 -30.39 16.24
CA VAL A 284 8.53 -29.09 16.84
C VAL A 284 8.38 -29.17 18.37
N ARG A 285 9.47 -28.86 19.07
CA ARG A 285 9.51 -28.85 20.52
C ARG A 285 9.20 -27.48 21.10
N PRO A 286 8.84 -27.38 22.39
CA PRO A 286 8.66 -26.09 23.05
C PRO A 286 9.90 -25.20 22.90
N GLY A 287 9.69 -23.95 22.52
CA GLY A 287 10.72 -22.93 22.25
C GLY A 287 11.32 -22.98 20.84
N GLU A 288 10.91 -23.91 19.98
CA GLU A 288 11.38 -24.00 18.60
C GLU A 288 10.42 -23.25 17.64
N ASN A 289 10.97 -22.70 16.57
CA ASN A 289 10.17 -22.14 15.50
C ASN A 289 9.70 -23.25 14.55
N ILE A 290 8.46 -23.14 14.09
CA ILE A 290 7.86 -24.05 13.11
C ILE A 290 8.60 -23.89 11.77
N PRO A 291 9.13 -24.97 11.17
CA PRO A 291 10.03 -24.86 10.03
C PRO A 291 9.32 -24.58 8.70
N VAL A 292 8.18 -25.22 8.46
CA VAL A 292 7.35 -25.09 7.23
C VAL A 292 5.89 -25.09 7.61
N ASP A 293 5.01 -24.68 6.69
CA ASP A 293 3.57 -24.77 6.94
C ASP A 293 3.15 -26.25 7.00
N GLY A 294 2.28 -26.56 7.95
CA GLY A 294 1.84 -27.94 8.16
C GLY A 294 0.49 -28.07 8.83
N ILE A 295 0.07 -29.31 9.03
CA ILE A 295 -1.12 -29.69 9.78
C ILE A 295 -0.70 -30.53 10.97
N VAL A 296 -1.19 -30.24 12.16
CA VAL A 296 -0.88 -31.00 13.38
C VAL A 296 -1.48 -32.39 13.26
N LEU A 297 -0.63 -33.41 13.34
CA LEU A 297 -1.04 -34.83 13.36
C LEU A 297 -1.23 -35.35 14.77
N GLU A 298 -0.38 -34.89 15.71
CA GLU A 298 -0.35 -35.37 17.09
C GLU A 298 0.17 -34.27 18.02
N GLY A 299 -0.38 -34.20 19.21
CA GLY A 299 -0.03 -33.23 20.23
C GLY A 299 -0.94 -31.99 20.24
N ASN A 300 -0.75 -31.19 21.27
CA ASN A 300 -1.38 -29.87 21.40
C ASN A 300 -0.35 -28.86 21.93
N SER A 301 -0.49 -27.63 21.53
CA SER A 301 0.41 -26.55 21.95
C SER A 301 -0.20 -25.17 21.77
N ALA A 302 0.26 -24.21 22.58
CA ALA A 302 0.06 -22.79 22.34
C ALA A 302 1.16 -22.27 21.40
N VAL A 303 0.78 -21.78 20.22
CA VAL A 303 1.69 -21.25 19.19
C VAL A 303 1.60 -19.74 19.14
N ASN A 304 2.73 -19.07 19.28
CA ASN A 304 2.82 -17.61 19.11
C ASN A 304 2.97 -17.26 17.64
N GLU A 305 1.92 -16.73 17.05
CA GLU A 305 1.87 -16.32 15.65
C GLU A 305 2.18 -14.81 15.45
N SER A 306 2.63 -14.10 16.48
CA SER A 306 2.86 -12.65 16.46
C SER A 306 3.83 -12.19 15.36
N ALA A 307 4.72 -13.06 14.92
CA ALA A 307 5.66 -12.81 13.85
C ALA A 307 4.98 -12.58 12.49
N LEU A 308 3.85 -13.24 12.23
CA LEU A 308 3.07 -13.16 10.99
C LEU A 308 1.83 -12.29 11.16
N THR A 309 1.14 -12.42 12.28
CA THR A 309 -0.15 -11.76 12.52
C THR A 309 -0.01 -10.45 13.29
N GLY A 310 1.09 -10.25 14.04
CA GLY A 310 1.29 -9.12 14.96
C GLY A 310 0.47 -9.25 16.26
N GLU A 311 -0.12 -10.42 16.57
CA GLU A 311 -0.84 -10.67 17.83
C GLU A 311 0.08 -11.34 18.86
N SER A 312 0.11 -10.77 20.06
CA SER A 312 0.95 -11.30 21.14
C SER A 312 0.32 -12.46 21.92
N ILE A 313 -0.99 -12.70 21.73
CA ILE A 313 -1.70 -13.79 22.42
C ILE A 313 -1.45 -15.08 21.65
N PRO A 314 -0.88 -16.11 22.28
CA PRO A 314 -0.69 -17.41 21.64
C PRO A 314 -2.03 -18.05 21.26
N VAL A 315 -2.05 -18.79 20.16
CA VAL A 315 -3.20 -19.55 19.68
C VAL A 315 -3.01 -21.01 20.01
N ASP A 316 -4.00 -21.60 20.65
CA ASP A 316 -3.99 -23.03 20.94
C ASP A 316 -4.20 -23.81 19.64
N LYS A 317 -3.36 -24.84 19.43
CA LYS A 317 -3.37 -25.73 18.26
C LYS A 317 -3.55 -27.16 18.72
N GLU A 318 -4.50 -27.84 18.09
CA GLU A 318 -4.84 -29.23 18.33
C GLU A 318 -4.67 -30.06 17.04
N THR A 319 -4.86 -31.37 17.16
CA THR A 319 -4.78 -32.28 15.99
C THR A 319 -5.79 -31.86 14.90
N GLY A 320 -5.28 -31.65 13.69
CA GLY A 320 -6.06 -31.18 12.54
C GLY A 320 -5.89 -29.69 12.25
N ASP A 321 -5.33 -28.91 13.19
CA ASP A 321 -5.15 -27.47 12.99
C ASP A 321 -3.95 -27.14 12.09
N PRO A 322 -4.04 -26.07 11.28
CA PRO A 322 -2.92 -25.59 10.49
C PRO A 322 -1.91 -24.84 11.37
N VAL A 323 -0.63 -25.00 11.05
CA VAL A 323 0.49 -24.25 11.63
C VAL A 323 1.31 -23.61 10.52
N SER A 324 1.84 -22.41 10.79
CA SER A 324 2.56 -21.62 9.80
C SER A 324 4.05 -21.53 10.11
N ALA A 325 4.88 -21.53 9.07
CA ALA A 325 6.32 -21.34 9.15
C ALA A 325 6.70 -20.08 9.92
N ALA A 326 7.81 -20.15 10.67
CA ALA A 326 8.38 -19.05 11.50
C ALA A 326 7.54 -18.62 12.70
N THR A 327 6.45 -19.28 13.03
CA THR A 327 5.74 -19.12 14.30
C THR A 327 6.42 -19.91 15.41
N LEU A 328 6.31 -19.46 16.66
CA LEU A 328 7.03 -20.02 17.80
C LEU A 328 6.13 -20.98 18.59
N ASN A 329 6.52 -22.23 18.67
CA ASN A 329 5.89 -23.21 19.55
C ASN A 329 6.26 -22.92 21.02
N GLN A 330 5.26 -22.59 21.88
CA GLN A 330 5.54 -22.15 23.26
C GLN A 330 5.50 -23.28 24.31
N SER A 331 4.60 -24.24 24.17
CA SER A 331 4.32 -25.15 25.28
C SER A 331 4.45 -26.64 24.95
N GLY A 332 3.60 -27.17 24.12
CA GLY A 332 3.53 -28.60 23.86
C GLY A 332 4.51 -29.10 22.81
N PHE A 333 4.67 -30.43 22.75
CA PHE A 333 5.33 -31.12 21.64
C PHE A 333 4.25 -31.32 20.54
N ILE A 334 4.55 -30.94 19.32
CA ILE A 334 3.67 -31.17 18.18
C ILE A 334 4.39 -31.90 17.06
N ARG A 335 3.67 -32.82 16.43
CA ARG A 335 4.09 -33.58 15.26
C ARG A 335 3.19 -33.18 14.10
N CYS A 336 3.76 -32.67 13.02
CA CYS A 336 3.02 -32.06 11.92
C CYS A 336 3.42 -32.67 10.58
N GLU A 337 2.47 -32.69 9.62
CA GLU A 337 2.71 -33.01 8.22
C GLU A 337 2.91 -31.74 7.42
N ALA A 338 3.97 -31.65 6.62
CA ALA A 338 4.27 -30.49 5.78
C ALA A 338 3.24 -30.31 4.66
N SER A 339 2.48 -29.23 4.69
CA SER A 339 1.45 -28.89 3.70
C SER A 339 1.99 -28.00 2.59
N ARG A 340 2.83 -27.00 2.93
CA ARG A 340 3.52 -26.09 2.01
C ARG A 340 4.98 -25.98 2.39
N VAL A 341 5.87 -25.99 1.38
CA VAL A 341 7.33 -25.98 1.58
C VAL A 341 8.00 -25.00 0.63
N GLY A 342 9.19 -24.54 0.96
CA GLY A 342 9.99 -23.70 0.09
C GLY A 342 9.34 -22.33 -0.17
N GLU A 343 9.20 -21.96 -1.43
CA GLU A 343 8.63 -20.67 -1.85
C GLU A 343 7.11 -20.58 -1.59
N ASP A 344 6.44 -21.73 -1.43
CA ASP A 344 4.98 -21.78 -1.22
C ASP A 344 4.58 -21.58 0.25
N THR A 345 5.53 -21.52 1.21
CA THR A 345 5.20 -21.27 2.62
C THR A 345 4.59 -19.86 2.79
N THR A 346 3.69 -19.73 3.77
CA THR A 346 3.05 -18.46 4.12
C THR A 346 4.07 -17.34 4.35
N LEU A 347 5.17 -17.62 5.07
CA LEU A 347 6.24 -16.64 5.26
C LEU A 347 6.89 -16.23 3.93
N SER A 348 7.18 -17.20 3.06
CA SER A 348 7.78 -16.94 1.74
C SER A 348 6.90 -16.04 0.88
N GLN A 349 5.61 -16.31 0.86
CA GLN A 349 4.63 -15.49 0.13
C GLN A 349 4.55 -14.07 0.70
N ILE A 350 4.58 -13.90 2.02
CA ILE A 350 4.63 -12.58 2.67
C ILE A 350 5.89 -11.81 2.23
N ILE A 351 7.06 -12.46 2.31
CA ILE A 351 8.33 -11.85 1.90
C ILE A 351 8.30 -11.47 0.42
N LYS A 352 7.77 -12.33 -0.44
CA LYS A 352 7.58 -12.06 -1.88
C LYS A 352 6.69 -10.84 -2.09
N MET A 353 5.50 -10.80 -1.48
CA MET A 353 4.56 -9.68 -1.61
C MET A 353 5.19 -8.34 -1.17
N VAL A 354 5.90 -8.32 -0.03
CA VAL A 354 6.58 -7.09 0.44
C VAL A 354 7.72 -6.68 -0.49
N SER A 355 8.46 -7.65 -1.05
CA SER A 355 9.51 -7.41 -2.03
C SER A 355 8.95 -6.88 -3.35
N ASP A 356 7.87 -7.45 -3.87
CA ASP A 356 7.20 -7.04 -5.10
C ASP A 356 6.61 -5.64 -4.95
N ALA A 357 5.98 -5.35 -3.80
CA ALA A 357 5.51 -4.01 -3.49
C ALA A 357 6.64 -2.97 -3.50
N ALA A 358 7.84 -3.33 -2.99
CA ALA A 358 9.02 -2.47 -3.02
C ALA A 358 9.60 -2.29 -4.44
N ALA A 359 9.40 -3.26 -5.33
CA ALA A 359 9.87 -3.21 -6.72
C ALA A 359 8.90 -2.44 -7.65
N THR A 360 7.63 -2.26 -7.25
CA THR A 360 6.64 -1.53 -8.05
C THR A 360 6.69 -0.03 -7.80
N LYS A 361 6.15 0.77 -8.73
CA LYS A 361 6.06 2.22 -8.60
C LYS A 361 4.64 2.72 -8.49
N ALA A 362 4.39 3.48 -7.44
CA ALA A 362 3.16 4.24 -7.27
C ALA A 362 3.01 5.33 -8.36
N PRO A 363 1.79 5.70 -8.77
CA PRO A 363 1.53 6.77 -9.74
C PRO A 363 2.19 8.10 -9.38
N ILE A 364 2.19 8.48 -8.11
CA ILE A 364 2.82 9.71 -7.61
C ILE A 364 4.36 9.71 -7.83
N ALA A 365 5.00 8.53 -7.73
CA ALA A 365 6.43 8.38 -8.00
C ALA A 365 6.75 8.63 -9.48
N LYS A 366 5.91 8.13 -10.39
CA LYS A 366 6.05 8.36 -11.85
C LYS A 366 6.00 9.84 -12.20
N ILE A 367 5.14 10.62 -11.52
CA ILE A 367 5.05 12.07 -11.70
C ILE A 367 6.32 12.75 -11.20
N ALA A 368 6.82 12.38 -10.01
CA ALA A 368 8.05 12.94 -9.46
C ALA A 368 9.27 12.68 -10.37
N ASP A 369 9.38 11.47 -10.94
CA ASP A 369 10.45 11.11 -11.89
C ASP A 369 10.40 11.94 -13.18
N LYS A 370 9.19 12.16 -13.74
CA LYS A 370 9.00 13.01 -14.92
C LYS A 370 9.45 14.46 -14.66
N VAL A 371 9.10 15.00 -13.50
CA VAL A 371 9.54 16.34 -13.07
C VAL A 371 11.07 16.37 -12.93
N SER A 372 11.68 15.37 -12.29
CA SER A 372 13.16 15.28 -12.16
C SER A 372 13.88 15.26 -13.50
N GLY A 373 13.33 14.59 -14.51
CA GLY A 373 13.91 14.51 -15.86
C GLY A 373 13.99 15.85 -16.59
N VAL A 374 13.06 16.77 -16.31
CA VAL A 374 13.04 18.13 -16.87
C VAL A 374 13.87 19.09 -16.00
N PHE A 375 13.92 18.86 -14.71
CA PHE A 375 14.53 19.76 -13.74
C PHE A 375 16.04 19.95 -13.96
N VAL A 376 16.81 18.89 -14.18
CA VAL A 376 18.27 18.98 -14.34
C VAL A 376 18.68 19.80 -15.57
N PRO A 377 18.13 19.57 -16.79
CA PRO A 377 18.38 20.44 -17.94
C PRO A 377 18.00 21.90 -17.69
N ALA A 378 16.85 22.16 -17.02
CA ALA A 378 16.41 23.50 -16.68
C ALA A 378 17.42 24.22 -15.77
N VAL A 379 17.93 23.53 -14.75
CA VAL A 379 18.94 24.07 -13.83
C VAL A 379 20.24 24.42 -14.54
N ILE A 380 20.72 23.55 -15.44
CA ILE A 380 21.92 23.85 -16.26
C ILE A 380 21.68 25.12 -17.06
N THR A 381 20.53 25.26 -17.69
CA THR A 381 20.16 26.47 -18.47
C THR A 381 20.14 27.71 -17.58
N ILE A 382 19.53 27.63 -16.40
CA ILE A 382 19.51 28.74 -15.42
C ILE A 382 20.91 29.12 -14.97
N ALA A 383 21.80 28.15 -14.71
CA ALA A 383 23.18 28.42 -14.33
C ALA A 383 23.95 29.17 -15.42
N ILE A 384 23.78 28.76 -16.68
CA ILE A 384 24.37 29.44 -17.84
C ILE A 384 23.85 30.88 -17.97
N ILE A 385 22.52 31.06 -17.91
CA ILE A 385 21.86 32.37 -17.97
C ILE A 385 22.35 33.25 -16.82
N THR A 386 22.45 32.71 -15.60
CA THR A 386 22.96 33.44 -14.44
C THR A 386 24.42 33.92 -14.66
N THR A 387 25.30 33.04 -15.16
CA THR A 387 26.68 33.40 -15.43
C THR A 387 26.80 34.50 -16.50
N ILE A 388 26.10 34.36 -17.63
CA ILE A 388 26.08 35.36 -18.70
C ILE A 388 25.43 36.67 -18.20
N GLY A 389 24.36 36.61 -17.44
CA GLY A 389 23.68 37.79 -16.90
C GLY A 389 24.59 38.65 -16.02
N TRP A 390 25.35 38.04 -15.12
CA TRP A 390 26.30 38.78 -14.27
C TRP A 390 27.51 39.34 -15.06
N LEU A 391 27.97 38.62 -16.09
CA LEU A 391 29.02 39.16 -17.01
C LEU A 391 28.50 40.38 -17.77
N LEU A 392 27.27 40.35 -18.27
CA LEU A 392 26.63 41.50 -18.94
C LEU A 392 26.35 42.67 -17.97
N ALA A 393 26.18 42.39 -16.67
CA ALA A 393 26.08 43.39 -15.63
C ALA A 393 27.43 44.05 -15.27
N GLY A 394 28.53 43.59 -15.85
CA GLY A 394 29.88 44.17 -15.65
C GLY A 394 30.66 43.55 -14.49
N GLU A 395 30.18 42.45 -13.90
CA GLU A 395 30.91 41.73 -12.86
C GLU A 395 32.04 40.87 -13.42
N THR A 396 32.99 40.50 -12.55
CA THR A 396 34.12 39.65 -12.94
C THR A 396 33.70 38.25 -13.33
N MET A 397 34.48 37.57 -14.17
CA MET A 397 34.24 36.16 -14.55
C MET A 397 34.22 35.27 -13.32
N ALA A 398 35.11 35.51 -12.33
CA ALA A 398 35.14 34.77 -11.07
C ALA A 398 33.79 34.86 -10.30
N PHE A 399 33.26 36.09 -10.18
CA PHE A 399 31.99 36.34 -9.51
C PHE A 399 30.82 35.69 -10.26
N ALA A 400 30.73 35.89 -11.58
CA ALA A 400 29.68 35.33 -12.43
C ALA A 400 29.68 33.80 -12.39
N LEU A 401 30.84 33.18 -12.49
CA LEU A 401 31.00 31.72 -12.43
C LEU A 401 30.61 31.17 -11.05
N ALA A 402 31.00 31.85 -9.96
CA ALA A 402 30.60 31.44 -8.61
C ALA A 402 29.08 31.42 -8.41
N ARG A 403 28.33 32.35 -9.06
CA ARG A 403 26.84 32.34 -9.04
C ARG A 403 26.32 31.17 -9.84
N GLY A 404 26.80 30.91 -11.04
CA GLY A 404 26.41 29.75 -11.84
C GLY A 404 26.67 28.41 -11.12
N ILE A 405 27.85 28.27 -10.51
CA ILE A 405 28.20 27.08 -9.70
C ILE A 405 27.25 26.93 -8.51
N SER A 406 26.95 28.05 -7.81
CA SER A 406 26.00 28.02 -6.69
C SER A 406 24.63 27.49 -7.12
N VAL A 407 24.12 27.90 -8.30
CA VAL A 407 22.87 27.38 -8.87
C VAL A 407 22.97 25.88 -9.16
N LEU A 408 24.05 25.41 -9.80
CA LEU A 408 24.19 23.97 -10.08
C LEU A 408 24.20 23.12 -8.81
N VAL A 409 24.90 23.60 -7.78
CA VAL A 409 25.09 22.82 -6.53
C VAL A 409 23.83 22.79 -5.69
N ILE A 410 23.14 23.92 -5.47
CA ILE A 410 21.94 23.95 -4.61
C ILE A 410 20.75 23.21 -5.22
N SER A 411 20.71 23.12 -6.54
CA SER A 411 19.57 22.60 -7.28
C SER A 411 19.56 21.08 -7.45
N CYS A 412 20.31 20.33 -6.65
CA CYS A 412 20.29 18.87 -6.75
C CYS A 412 18.93 18.29 -6.36
N PRO A 413 18.25 17.51 -7.20
CA PRO A 413 16.97 16.89 -6.89
C PRO A 413 17.09 15.58 -6.09
N CYS A 414 18.10 15.43 -5.23
CA CYS A 414 18.39 14.20 -4.48
C CYS A 414 17.22 13.77 -3.60
N ALA A 415 16.67 14.71 -2.84
CA ALA A 415 15.55 14.49 -1.94
C ALA A 415 14.27 14.07 -2.69
N LEU A 416 14.04 14.59 -3.90
CA LEU A 416 12.88 14.29 -4.73
C LEU A 416 12.84 12.81 -5.14
N GLY A 417 13.98 12.23 -5.52
CA GLY A 417 14.08 10.83 -5.92
C GLY A 417 13.85 9.83 -4.77
N LEU A 418 13.99 10.28 -3.51
CA LEU A 418 13.80 9.47 -2.32
C LEU A 418 12.44 9.67 -1.65
N ALA A 419 11.80 10.80 -1.90
CA ALA A 419 10.58 11.23 -1.19
C ALA A 419 9.47 10.18 -1.19
N THR A 420 9.22 9.52 -2.32
CA THR A 420 8.17 8.52 -2.49
C THR A 420 8.63 7.10 -2.12
N PRO A 421 9.74 6.56 -2.67
CA PRO A 421 10.11 5.17 -2.42
C PRO A 421 10.36 4.84 -0.95
N VAL A 422 11.00 5.76 -0.21
CA VAL A 422 11.29 5.54 1.22
C VAL A 422 10.00 5.49 2.04
N ALA A 423 9.06 6.40 1.81
CA ALA A 423 7.78 6.41 2.52
C ALA A 423 6.93 5.16 2.22
N ILE A 424 6.89 4.73 0.95
CA ILE A 424 6.19 3.49 0.55
C ILE A 424 6.80 2.27 1.24
N MET A 425 8.13 2.14 1.25
CA MET A 425 8.79 1.00 1.88
C MET A 425 8.54 0.96 3.40
N VAL A 426 8.60 2.11 4.08
CA VAL A 426 8.27 2.18 5.51
C VAL A 426 6.79 1.86 5.73
N GLY A 427 5.88 2.37 4.89
CA GLY A 427 4.45 2.08 4.95
C GLY A 427 4.15 0.60 4.75
N ASN A 428 4.74 -0.04 3.74
CA ASN A 428 4.61 -1.48 3.51
C ASN A 428 5.18 -2.30 4.68
N GLY A 429 6.33 -1.90 5.20
CA GLY A 429 6.94 -2.55 6.36
C GLY A 429 6.07 -2.46 7.62
N MET A 430 5.41 -1.31 7.83
CA MET A 430 4.43 -1.13 8.90
C MET A 430 3.18 -1.97 8.69
N GLY A 431 2.69 -2.04 7.45
CA GLY A 431 1.57 -2.91 7.08
C GLY A 431 1.88 -4.36 7.39
N ALA A 432 3.00 -4.88 6.89
CA ALA A 432 3.43 -6.25 7.09
C ALA A 432 3.55 -6.63 8.57
N LYS A 433 4.14 -5.77 9.42
CA LYS A 433 4.23 -5.96 10.87
C LYS A 433 2.87 -6.08 11.56
N ASN A 434 1.82 -5.51 10.96
CA ASN A 434 0.46 -5.53 11.49
C ASN A 434 -0.45 -6.54 10.77
N GLY A 435 0.10 -7.39 9.90
CA GLY A 435 -0.65 -8.37 9.14
C GLY A 435 -1.46 -7.76 7.97
N ILE A 436 -1.07 -6.58 7.49
CA ILE A 436 -1.68 -5.89 6.34
C ILE A 436 -0.66 -5.88 5.21
N LEU A 437 -0.91 -6.64 4.15
CA LEU A 437 0.00 -6.83 3.04
C LEU A 437 -0.52 -6.14 1.77
N PHE A 438 0.22 -5.16 1.27
CA PHE A 438 -0.07 -4.51 -0.02
C PHE A 438 0.77 -5.20 -1.10
N LYS A 439 0.14 -5.71 -2.16
CA LYS A 439 0.86 -6.40 -3.24
C LYS A 439 1.72 -5.49 -4.08
N THR A 440 1.34 -4.23 -4.20
CA THR A 440 2.06 -3.24 -5.00
C THR A 440 2.11 -1.87 -4.32
N ALA A 441 3.04 -1.01 -4.74
CA ALA A 441 3.04 0.39 -4.31
C ALA A 441 1.78 1.15 -4.79
N VAL A 442 1.17 0.69 -5.90
CA VAL A 442 -0.11 1.23 -6.39
C VAL A 442 -1.22 0.90 -5.41
N SER A 443 -1.26 -0.35 -4.93
CA SER A 443 -2.27 -0.80 -3.94
C SER A 443 -2.18 0.03 -2.66
N LEU A 444 -0.97 0.31 -2.16
CA LEU A 444 -0.78 1.18 -0.99
C LEU A 444 -1.26 2.62 -1.27
N GLU A 445 -1.02 3.17 -2.47
CA GLU A 445 -1.46 4.52 -2.82
C GLU A 445 -2.98 4.62 -2.99
N GLU A 446 -3.60 3.67 -3.70
CA GLU A 446 -5.01 3.74 -4.07
C GLU A 446 -5.94 3.39 -2.90
N THR A 447 -5.53 2.51 -1.98
CA THR A 447 -6.32 2.15 -0.78
C THR A 447 -6.74 3.40 0.03
N GLY A 448 -5.88 4.40 0.15
CA GLY A 448 -6.19 5.64 0.88
C GLY A 448 -7.21 6.55 0.19
N LYS A 449 -7.46 6.34 -1.10
CA LYS A 449 -8.33 7.15 -1.96
C LYS A 449 -9.72 6.55 -2.13
N VAL A 450 -10.01 5.43 -1.46
CA VAL A 450 -11.31 4.73 -1.51
C VAL A 450 -12.40 5.62 -0.93
N GLU A 451 -13.54 5.68 -1.62
CA GLU A 451 -14.73 6.45 -1.28
C GLU A 451 -15.91 5.55 -0.87
N ILE A 452 -15.94 4.31 -1.39
CA ILE A 452 -16.97 3.31 -1.11
C ILE A 452 -16.28 2.02 -0.70
N VAL A 453 -16.73 1.40 0.39
CA VAL A 453 -16.30 0.05 0.79
C VAL A 453 -17.50 -0.88 0.68
N ALA A 454 -17.41 -1.83 -0.24
CA ALA A 454 -18.36 -2.91 -0.42
C ALA A 454 -17.88 -4.13 0.38
N LEU A 455 -18.65 -4.57 1.35
CA LEU A 455 -18.36 -5.69 2.23
C LEU A 455 -19.20 -6.89 1.85
N ASP A 456 -18.59 -8.04 1.64
CA ASP A 456 -19.38 -9.28 1.67
C ASP A 456 -19.94 -9.52 3.06
N LYS A 457 -21.05 -10.22 3.18
CA LYS A 457 -21.63 -10.57 4.48
C LYS A 457 -20.84 -11.69 5.15
N THR A 458 -20.80 -12.85 4.49
CA THR A 458 -20.36 -14.14 5.08
C THR A 458 -18.83 -14.19 5.18
N GLY A 459 -18.29 -14.52 6.36
CA GLY A 459 -16.83 -14.56 6.58
C GLY A 459 -16.17 -13.18 6.69
N THR A 460 -16.84 -12.10 6.24
CA THR A 460 -16.33 -10.72 6.27
C THR A 460 -16.95 -9.91 7.40
N ILE A 461 -18.26 -9.59 7.33
CA ILE A 461 -19.00 -8.93 8.44
C ILE A 461 -19.31 -9.93 9.53
N THR A 462 -19.66 -11.17 9.13
CA THR A 462 -19.99 -12.28 10.02
C THR A 462 -18.82 -13.27 10.11
N SER A 463 -18.89 -14.19 11.08
CA SER A 463 -17.83 -15.20 11.29
C SER A 463 -17.73 -16.23 10.17
N GLY A 464 -18.80 -16.41 9.39
CA GLY A 464 -18.92 -17.49 8.40
C GLY A 464 -19.24 -18.86 9.03
N GLU A 465 -19.36 -18.91 10.34
CA GLU A 465 -19.72 -20.10 11.10
C GLU A 465 -21.10 -19.93 11.73
N PRO A 466 -22.13 -20.63 11.22
CA PRO A 466 -23.45 -20.61 11.82
C PRO A 466 -23.40 -21.15 13.26
N ARG A 467 -24.11 -20.49 14.19
CA ARG A 467 -24.26 -20.92 15.57
C ARG A 467 -25.75 -20.95 15.98
N VAL A 468 -26.09 -21.83 16.94
CA VAL A 468 -27.39 -21.83 17.55
C VAL A 468 -27.52 -20.58 18.43
N THR A 469 -28.50 -19.73 18.11
CA THR A 469 -28.76 -18.48 18.83
C THR A 469 -29.94 -18.61 19.79
N ASP A 470 -31.00 -19.39 19.46
CA ASP A 470 -32.18 -19.54 20.28
C ASP A 470 -32.69 -21.00 20.25
N LEU A 471 -33.11 -21.46 21.40
CA LEU A 471 -33.83 -22.69 21.58
C LEU A 471 -35.27 -22.32 22.00
N VAL A 472 -36.27 -22.69 21.21
CA VAL A 472 -37.69 -22.38 21.46
C VAL A 472 -38.45 -23.71 21.55
N PRO A 473 -38.46 -24.35 22.71
CA PRO A 473 -39.21 -25.61 22.90
C PRO A 473 -40.71 -25.40 22.78
N ALA A 474 -41.39 -26.44 22.33
CA ALA A 474 -42.86 -26.49 22.36
C ALA A 474 -43.38 -26.68 23.80
N GLU A 475 -44.66 -26.46 24.00
CA GLU A 475 -45.30 -26.60 25.33
C GLU A 475 -45.06 -28.01 25.92
N GLY A 476 -44.50 -28.05 27.13
CA GLY A 476 -44.18 -29.28 27.84
C GLY A 476 -42.88 -29.98 27.40
N VAL A 477 -42.04 -29.35 26.60
CA VAL A 477 -40.72 -29.84 26.20
C VAL A 477 -39.61 -28.95 26.81
N SER A 478 -38.54 -29.53 27.28
CA SER A 478 -37.36 -28.77 27.75
C SER A 478 -36.40 -28.43 26.61
N GLU A 479 -35.60 -27.37 26.78
CA GLU A 479 -34.53 -27.01 25.82
C GLU A 479 -33.55 -28.17 25.62
N SER A 480 -33.21 -28.88 26.70
CA SER A 480 -32.34 -30.04 26.66
C SER A 480 -32.90 -31.22 25.84
N GLU A 481 -34.20 -31.48 25.91
CA GLU A 481 -34.85 -32.52 25.10
C GLU A 481 -34.87 -32.13 23.63
N LEU A 482 -35.25 -30.89 23.30
CA LEU A 482 -35.20 -30.36 21.93
C LEU A 482 -33.80 -30.48 21.33
N LEU A 483 -32.76 -30.01 22.06
CA LEU A 483 -31.40 -30.03 21.57
C LEU A 483 -30.85 -31.45 21.46
N SER A 484 -31.13 -32.35 22.43
CA SER A 484 -30.68 -33.75 22.38
C SER A 484 -31.23 -34.51 21.17
N MET A 485 -32.50 -34.29 20.84
CA MET A 485 -33.10 -34.89 19.66
C MET A 485 -32.54 -34.31 18.37
N ALA A 486 -32.39 -32.99 18.30
CA ALA A 486 -31.78 -32.33 17.15
C ALA A 486 -30.30 -32.76 16.96
N TYR A 487 -29.54 -32.87 18.05
CA TYR A 487 -28.16 -33.35 18.06
C TYR A 487 -28.04 -34.77 17.50
N ALA A 488 -28.93 -35.68 17.93
CA ALA A 488 -28.95 -37.06 17.41
C ALA A 488 -29.30 -37.12 15.92
N LEU A 489 -30.22 -36.29 15.45
CA LEU A 489 -30.63 -36.23 14.03
C LEU A 489 -29.56 -35.63 13.15
N GLU A 490 -28.95 -34.51 13.57
CA GLU A 490 -27.97 -33.77 12.79
C GLU A 490 -26.57 -34.41 12.77
N LYS A 491 -26.28 -35.36 13.69
CA LYS A 491 -24.97 -36.05 13.74
C LYS A 491 -24.60 -36.77 12.43
N LYS A 492 -25.60 -37.16 11.64
CA LYS A 492 -25.39 -37.82 10.33
C LYS A 492 -25.59 -36.88 9.14
N SER A 493 -25.80 -35.58 9.39
CA SER A 493 -26.02 -34.57 8.37
C SER A 493 -24.72 -33.88 8.00
N GLU A 494 -24.49 -33.70 6.70
CA GLU A 494 -23.36 -32.95 6.16
C GLU A 494 -23.72 -31.47 5.93
N HIS A 495 -24.91 -31.03 6.30
CA HIS A 495 -25.39 -29.68 6.07
C HIS A 495 -24.64 -28.67 6.97
N PRO A 496 -24.24 -27.47 6.47
CA PRO A 496 -23.51 -26.47 7.30
C PRO A 496 -24.26 -26.09 8.60
N LEU A 497 -25.59 -26.05 8.59
CA LEU A 497 -26.40 -25.76 9.79
C LEU A 497 -26.34 -26.88 10.83
N ALA A 498 -26.08 -28.13 10.41
CA ALA A 498 -25.92 -29.26 11.33
C ALA A 498 -24.74 -29.04 12.28
N LYS A 499 -23.63 -28.51 11.76
CA LYS A 499 -22.42 -28.20 12.55
C LYS A 499 -22.75 -27.26 13.73
N ALA A 500 -23.66 -26.28 13.53
CA ALA A 500 -24.08 -25.37 14.59
C ALA A 500 -24.81 -26.10 15.73
N VAL A 501 -25.70 -27.04 15.39
CA VAL A 501 -26.45 -27.86 16.37
C VAL A 501 -25.50 -28.81 17.11
N LEU A 502 -24.52 -29.40 16.38
CA LEU A 502 -23.52 -30.30 16.95
C LEU A 502 -22.65 -29.57 17.96
N LEU A 503 -22.05 -28.42 17.58
CA LEU A 503 -21.26 -27.60 18.48
C LEU A 503 -22.02 -27.22 19.75
N LYS A 504 -23.31 -26.84 19.61
CA LYS A 504 -24.14 -26.49 20.78
C LYS A 504 -24.40 -27.70 21.68
N GLY A 505 -24.58 -28.86 21.08
CA GLY A 505 -24.74 -30.11 21.84
C GLY A 505 -23.47 -30.50 22.61
N GLU A 506 -22.31 -30.34 21.99
CA GLU A 506 -21.02 -30.57 22.63
C GLU A 506 -20.76 -29.59 23.78
N GLU A 507 -21.04 -28.28 23.57
CA GLU A 507 -20.96 -27.26 24.62
C GLU A 507 -21.79 -27.61 25.86
N MET A 508 -22.95 -28.23 25.65
CA MET A 508 -23.86 -28.66 26.74
C MET A 508 -23.51 -30.05 27.27
N GLY A 509 -22.47 -30.70 26.77
CA GLY A 509 -22.02 -32.02 27.21
C GLY A 509 -22.99 -33.15 26.84
N LEU A 510 -23.78 -33.00 25.78
CA LEU A 510 -24.77 -34.02 25.35
C LEU A 510 -24.05 -35.18 24.65
N SER A 511 -24.46 -36.39 24.95
CA SER A 511 -24.11 -37.60 24.21
C SER A 511 -25.17 -37.91 23.17
N ALA A 512 -24.78 -38.02 21.89
CA ALA A 512 -25.75 -38.33 20.83
C ALA A 512 -26.21 -39.77 20.92
N ALA A 513 -27.52 -39.99 20.99
CA ALA A 513 -28.09 -41.30 20.76
C ALA A 513 -28.02 -41.67 19.27
N ASP A 514 -27.81 -42.95 18.95
CA ASP A 514 -27.76 -43.40 17.58
C ASP A 514 -29.14 -43.44 16.93
N VAL A 515 -29.25 -42.88 15.73
CA VAL A 515 -30.45 -42.90 14.91
C VAL A 515 -30.39 -43.96 13.81
N THR A 516 -31.54 -44.60 13.52
CA THR A 516 -31.68 -45.54 12.40
C THR A 516 -32.56 -44.94 11.31
N ASP A 517 -32.58 -45.56 10.12
CA ASP A 517 -33.39 -45.13 8.96
C ASP A 517 -33.19 -43.63 8.59
N PHE A 518 -31.97 -43.13 8.69
CA PHE A 518 -31.64 -41.72 8.37
C PHE A 518 -31.83 -41.44 6.89
N ALA A 519 -32.55 -40.39 6.59
CA ALA A 519 -32.75 -39.89 5.22
C ALA A 519 -32.63 -38.36 5.20
N ALA A 520 -31.73 -37.89 4.31
CA ALA A 520 -31.62 -36.46 3.99
C ALA A 520 -32.45 -36.16 2.73
N LEU A 521 -33.34 -35.18 2.82
CA LEU A 521 -34.23 -34.74 1.74
C LEU A 521 -33.78 -33.36 1.25
N PRO A 522 -33.02 -33.28 0.16
CA PRO A 522 -32.44 -32.02 -0.30
C PRO A 522 -33.45 -30.88 -0.44
N GLY A 523 -33.16 -29.73 0.16
CA GLY A 523 -34.02 -28.54 0.15
C GLY A 523 -35.23 -28.58 1.10
N ASN A 524 -35.47 -29.69 1.81
CA ASN A 524 -36.60 -29.86 2.72
C ASN A 524 -36.16 -30.07 4.17
N GLY A 525 -35.46 -31.15 4.47
CA GLY A 525 -35.05 -31.47 5.83
C GLY A 525 -34.51 -32.90 5.97
N LEU A 526 -34.52 -33.38 7.19
CA LEU A 526 -34.01 -34.67 7.63
C LEU A 526 -35.13 -35.51 8.28
N SER A 527 -35.05 -36.81 8.12
CA SER A 527 -35.89 -37.76 8.89
C SER A 527 -35.03 -38.93 9.37
N ALA A 528 -35.35 -39.46 10.56
CA ALA A 528 -34.71 -40.66 11.10
C ALA A 528 -35.62 -41.31 12.15
N LYS A 529 -35.19 -42.46 12.69
CA LYS A 529 -35.84 -43.09 13.84
C LYS A 529 -34.94 -43.03 15.06
N LEU A 530 -35.45 -42.50 16.15
CA LEU A 530 -34.81 -42.46 17.46
C LEU A 530 -35.63 -43.26 18.46
N ASN A 531 -35.07 -44.31 19.07
CA ASN A 531 -35.75 -45.19 20.02
C ASN A 531 -37.09 -45.73 19.51
N GLY A 532 -37.25 -45.97 18.23
CA GLY A 532 -38.49 -46.43 17.57
C GLY A 532 -39.46 -45.33 17.15
N ASN A 533 -39.25 -44.07 17.56
CA ASN A 533 -40.06 -42.93 17.16
C ASN A 533 -39.44 -42.26 15.90
N THR A 534 -40.30 -41.81 14.98
CA THR A 534 -39.84 -41.09 13.79
C THR A 534 -39.63 -39.63 14.16
N ILE A 535 -38.40 -39.12 13.87
CA ILE A 535 -38.03 -37.74 14.11
C ILE A 535 -37.83 -37.00 12.78
N TYR A 536 -38.23 -35.76 12.74
CA TYR A 536 -38.08 -34.86 11.60
C TYR A 536 -37.38 -33.59 12.00
N GLY A 537 -36.51 -33.08 11.13
CA GLY A 537 -35.85 -31.79 11.29
C GLY A 537 -35.80 -31.05 9.95
N GLY A 538 -36.05 -29.73 9.90
CA GLY A 538 -35.96 -28.97 8.68
C GLY A 538 -36.80 -27.69 8.66
N ASN A 539 -37.13 -27.21 7.47
CA ASN A 539 -37.90 -25.97 7.31
C ASN A 539 -39.37 -26.17 7.68
N MET A 540 -40.08 -25.07 7.96
CA MET A 540 -41.51 -25.09 8.34
C MET A 540 -42.39 -25.81 7.32
N LYS A 541 -42.12 -25.68 6.02
CA LYS A 541 -42.89 -26.30 4.94
C LYS A 541 -42.80 -27.82 5.02
N PHE A 542 -41.61 -28.35 5.24
CA PHE A 542 -41.39 -29.81 5.35
C PHE A 542 -41.96 -30.37 6.64
N VAL A 543 -41.62 -29.80 7.79
CA VAL A 543 -42.11 -30.32 9.07
C VAL A 543 -43.64 -30.17 9.17
N GLY A 544 -44.21 -29.09 8.64
CA GLY A 544 -45.67 -28.84 8.57
C GLY A 544 -46.45 -29.81 7.70
N THR A 545 -45.80 -30.65 6.83
CA THR A 545 -46.49 -31.76 6.13
C THR A 545 -46.69 -32.98 7.01
N HIS A 546 -45.89 -33.10 8.09
CA HIS A 546 -45.95 -34.26 9.00
C HIS A 546 -46.63 -33.93 10.34
N VAL A 547 -46.56 -32.66 10.78
CA VAL A 547 -47.03 -32.22 12.10
C VAL A 547 -47.77 -30.89 12.01
N ALA A 548 -48.86 -30.74 12.77
CA ALA A 548 -49.52 -29.45 12.89
C ALA A 548 -48.66 -28.47 13.69
N VAL A 549 -48.23 -27.37 13.06
CA VAL A 549 -47.46 -26.33 13.71
C VAL A 549 -48.39 -25.33 14.37
N PRO A 550 -48.31 -25.13 15.70
CA PRO A 550 -49.13 -24.16 16.43
C PRO A 550 -48.92 -22.73 15.94
N GLU A 551 -49.94 -21.89 16.00
CA GLU A 551 -49.91 -20.53 15.46
C GLU A 551 -48.92 -19.62 16.22
N ASP A 552 -48.78 -19.85 17.54
CA ASP A 552 -47.77 -19.15 18.35
C ASP A 552 -46.35 -19.49 17.92
N MET A 553 -46.06 -20.74 17.54
CA MET A 553 -44.77 -21.20 17.06
C MET A 553 -44.47 -20.63 15.65
N LYS A 554 -45.48 -20.47 14.78
CA LYS A 554 -45.31 -19.79 13.49
C LYS A 554 -44.94 -18.34 13.70
N LYS A 555 -45.63 -17.61 14.57
CA LYS A 555 -45.31 -16.20 14.89
C LYS A 555 -43.92 -16.06 15.49
N LYS A 556 -43.48 -16.95 16.37
CA LYS A 556 -42.14 -16.98 16.91
C LYS A 556 -41.07 -17.20 15.79
N SER A 557 -41.33 -18.15 14.90
CA SER A 557 -40.49 -18.42 13.73
C SER A 557 -40.39 -17.22 12.81
N GLU A 558 -41.50 -16.51 12.55
CA GLU A 558 -41.49 -15.29 11.74
C GLU A 558 -40.68 -14.18 12.40
N ALA A 559 -40.83 -13.98 13.71
CA ALA A 559 -40.03 -13.00 14.45
C ALA A 559 -38.53 -13.33 14.46
N LEU A 560 -38.16 -14.62 14.57
CA LEU A 560 -36.78 -15.08 14.45
C LEU A 560 -36.21 -14.80 13.02
N ALA A 561 -37.02 -15.12 11.99
CA ALA A 561 -36.65 -14.85 10.60
C ALA A 561 -36.53 -13.34 10.32
N GLU A 562 -37.39 -12.50 10.92
CA GLU A 562 -37.29 -11.04 10.86
C GLU A 562 -36.02 -10.48 11.52
N SER A 563 -35.49 -11.21 12.51
CA SER A 563 -34.22 -10.91 13.17
C SER A 563 -33.00 -11.47 12.43
N GLY A 564 -33.16 -11.97 11.18
CA GLY A 564 -32.06 -12.48 10.38
C GLY A 564 -31.61 -13.91 10.70
N LYS A 565 -32.37 -14.64 11.53
CA LYS A 565 -32.04 -15.99 11.96
C LYS A 565 -32.78 -17.02 11.09
N THR A 566 -32.21 -18.22 10.97
CA THR A 566 -32.83 -19.35 10.25
C THR A 566 -33.49 -20.30 11.24
N PRO A 567 -34.84 -20.34 11.32
CA PRO A 567 -35.56 -21.25 12.21
C PRO A 567 -35.61 -22.64 11.60
N LEU A 568 -35.13 -23.64 12.32
CA LEU A 568 -35.19 -25.06 12.02
C LEU A 568 -36.23 -25.69 12.94
N PHE A 569 -37.23 -26.36 12.38
CA PHE A 569 -38.30 -27.02 13.13
C PHE A 569 -37.94 -28.48 13.39
N PHE A 570 -38.23 -28.96 14.59
CA PHE A 570 -37.99 -30.34 14.98
C PHE A 570 -39.29 -30.96 15.52
N ALA A 571 -39.56 -32.18 15.09
CA ALA A 571 -40.76 -32.90 15.47
C ALA A 571 -40.47 -34.38 15.73
N GLU A 572 -41.25 -34.99 16.63
CA GLU A 572 -41.23 -36.42 16.94
C GLU A 572 -42.60 -37.01 16.69
N ASN A 573 -42.70 -37.99 15.81
CA ASN A 573 -43.95 -38.57 15.34
C ASN A 573 -44.92 -37.50 14.82
N GLU A 574 -46.05 -37.28 15.48
CA GLU A 574 -47.06 -36.27 15.11
C GLU A 574 -46.98 -35.00 15.99
N LYS A 575 -45.94 -34.84 16.83
CA LYS A 575 -45.86 -33.75 17.80
C LYS A 575 -44.67 -32.84 17.46
N LEU A 576 -44.88 -31.51 17.40
CA LEU A 576 -43.81 -30.55 17.33
C LEU A 576 -43.00 -30.53 18.65
N VAL A 577 -41.70 -30.66 18.59
CA VAL A 577 -40.80 -30.61 19.75
C VAL A 577 -40.27 -29.19 19.96
N GLY A 578 -40.01 -28.44 18.88
CA GLY A 578 -39.62 -27.04 18.99
C GLY A 578 -38.93 -26.46 17.74
N ILE A 579 -38.36 -25.27 17.91
CA ILE A 579 -37.61 -24.56 16.89
C ILE A 579 -36.20 -24.28 17.43
N ILE A 580 -35.18 -24.52 16.62
CA ILE A 580 -33.82 -24.10 16.85
C ILE A 580 -33.48 -23.03 15.83
N ALA A 581 -33.13 -21.82 16.29
CA ALA A 581 -32.71 -20.76 15.42
C ALA A 581 -31.19 -20.77 15.28
N VAL A 582 -30.75 -20.72 14.03
CA VAL A 582 -29.32 -20.66 13.68
C VAL A 582 -29.05 -19.40 12.91
N ALA A 583 -27.98 -18.70 13.26
CA ALA A 583 -27.52 -17.53 12.52
C ALA A 583 -26.00 -17.50 12.41
N ASP A 584 -25.53 -16.86 11.36
CA ASP A 584 -24.12 -16.50 11.20
C ASP A 584 -23.86 -15.20 11.98
N MET A 585 -23.05 -15.29 13.02
CA MET A 585 -22.85 -14.23 14.00
C MET A 585 -22.01 -13.08 13.44
N ILE A 586 -22.45 -11.84 13.65
CA ILE A 586 -21.64 -10.64 13.35
C ILE A 586 -20.40 -10.69 14.23
N LYS A 587 -19.22 -10.47 13.64
CA LYS A 587 -17.95 -10.37 14.39
C LYS A 587 -18.00 -9.18 15.35
N GLU A 588 -17.43 -9.33 16.53
CA GLU A 588 -17.47 -8.29 17.57
C GLU A 588 -16.88 -6.95 17.12
N ASP A 589 -15.88 -6.97 16.25
CA ASP A 589 -15.19 -5.80 15.74
C ASP A 589 -15.91 -5.14 14.54
N SER A 590 -16.84 -5.84 13.86
CA SER A 590 -17.48 -5.36 12.64
C SER A 590 -18.28 -4.06 12.81
N PRO A 591 -19.13 -3.89 13.84
CA PRO A 591 -19.87 -2.64 14.01
C PRO A 591 -18.96 -1.44 14.30
N GLN A 592 -17.84 -1.66 15.01
CA GLN A 592 -16.86 -0.62 15.26
C GLN A 592 -16.09 -0.26 13.99
N ALA A 593 -15.64 -1.25 13.23
CA ALA A 593 -14.91 -1.05 11.97
C ALA A 593 -15.75 -0.27 10.95
N ILE A 594 -17.05 -0.60 10.84
CA ILE A 594 -18.00 0.11 9.98
C ILE A 594 -18.14 1.57 10.40
N ARG A 595 -18.32 1.85 11.70
CA ARG A 595 -18.35 3.23 12.21
C ARG A 595 -17.06 4.00 11.93
N GLU A 596 -15.91 3.35 12.06
CA GLU A 596 -14.61 3.98 11.75
C GLU A 596 -14.51 4.36 10.27
N LEU A 597 -14.94 3.48 9.34
CA LEU A 597 -15.02 3.78 7.91
C LEU A 597 -15.93 4.98 7.62
N GLN A 598 -17.12 5.01 8.23
CA GLN A 598 -18.07 6.12 8.09
C GLN A 598 -17.49 7.44 8.65
N ASN A 599 -16.77 7.37 9.77
CA ASN A 599 -16.07 8.54 10.33
C ASN A 599 -14.97 9.07 9.41
N MET A 600 -14.36 8.20 8.59
CA MET A 600 -13.43 8.60 7.53
C MET A 600 -14.12 9.21 6.31
N GLY A 601 -15.46 9.29 6.26
CA GLY A 601 -16.26 9.77 5.14
C GLY A 601 -16.44 8.73 4.02
N ILE A 602 -16.28 7.45 4.32
CA ILE A 602 -16.44 6.34 3.38
C ILE A 602 -17.86 5.80 3.48
N HIS A 603 -18.50 5.57 2.33
CA HIS A 603 -19.82 4.95 2.24
C HIS A 603 -19.69 3.43 2.31
N VAL A 604 -20.36 2.80 3.28
CA VAL A 604 -20.24 1.36 3.53
C VAL A 604 -21.46 0.62 3.00
N VAL A 605 -21.24 -0.32 2.08
CA VAL A 605 -22.27 -1.11 1.41
C VAL A 605 -22.09 -2.58 1.75
N MET A 606 -23.14 -3.26 2.21
CA MET A 606 -23.15 -4.71 2.40
C MET A 606 -23.73 -5.42 1.18
N LEU A 607 -23.00 -6.41 0.67
CA LEU A 607 -23.45 -7.31 -0.40
C LEU A 607 -23.78 -8.68 0.19
N THR A 608 -24.91 -9.27 -0.20
CA THR A 608 -25.28 -10.62 0.25
C THR A 608 -26.22 -11.31 -0.73
N GLY A 609 -26.13 -12.64 -0.80
CA GLY A 609 -27.08 -13.49 -1.50
C GLY A 609 -28.38 -13.73 -0.74
N ASP A 610 -28.47 -13.30 0.52
CA ASP A 610 -29.66 -13.46 1.35
C ASP A 610 -30.88 -12.73 0.79
N ASN A 611 -32.07 -13.13 1.25
CA ASN A 611 -33.27 -12.38 0.96
C ASN A 611 -33.24 -10.98 1.61
N GLU A 612 -34.03 -10.06 1.05
CA GLU A 612 -34.01 -8.64 1.42
C GLU A 612 -34.32 -8.40 2.92
N ARG A 613 -35.20 -9.23 3.53
CA ARG A 613 -35.60 -9.09 4.93
C ARG A 613 -34.42 -9.40 5.87
N THR A 614 -33.79 -10.57 5.70
CA THR A 614 -32.60 -10.99 6.46
C THR A 614 -31.44 -10.04 6.27
N ALA A 615 -31.18 -9.64 5.02
CA ALA A 615 -30.10 -8.72 4.68
C ALA A 615 -30.26 -7.36 5.39
N LYS A 616 -31.47 -6.79 5.40
CA LYS A 616 -31.76 -5.52 6.10
C LYS A 616 -31.60 -5.64 7.61
N ALA A 617 -31.97 -6.78 8.21
CA ALA A 617 -31.78 -7.01 9.65
C ALA A 617 -30.30 -7.00 10.01
N VAL A 618 -29.50 -7.81 9.34
CA VAL A 618 -28.04 -7.89 9.55
C VAL A 618 -27.35 -6.53 9.25
N GLY A 619 -27.74 -5.87 8.17
CA GLY A 619 -27.16 -4.57 7.80
C GLY A 619 -27.45 -3.47 8.83
N LYS A 620 -28.66 -3.47 9.41
CA LYS A 620 -29.05 -2.55 10.50
C LYS A 620 -28.25 -2.83 11.78
N GLU A 621 -28.08 -4.09 12.13
CA GLU A 621 -27.31 -4.49 13.32
C GLU A 621 -25.81 -4.16 13.15
N ALA A 622 -25.24 -4.45 11.96
CA ALA A 622 -23.87 -4.10 11.63
C ALA A 622 -23.66 -2.58 11.48
N GLY A 623 -24.70 -1.80 11.14
CA GLY A 623 -24.65 -0.35 11.00
C GLY A 623 -24.17 0.15 9.64
N VAL A 624 -24.36 -0.62 8.55
CA VAL A 624 -23.95 -0.20 7.19
C VAL A 624 -24.88 0.88 6.62
N ASP A 625 -24.39 1.66 5.65
CA ASP A 625 -25.15 2.75 5.01
C ASP A 625 -26.15 2.24 3.97
N GLU A 626 -25.81 1.15 3.26
CA GLU A 626 -26.60 0.59 2.16
C GLU A 626 -26.51 -0.94 2.18
N VAL A 627 -27.60 -1.61 1.85
CA VAL A 627 -27.68 -3.07 1.75
C VAL A 627 -28.15 -3.46 0.36
N ILE A 628 -27.38 -4.32 -0.33
CA ILE A 628 -27.76 -4.90 -1.62
C ILE A 628 -27.93 -6.40 -1.44
N ALA A 629 -29.19 -6.83 -1.41
CA ALA A 629 -29.63 -8.21 -1.14
C ALA A 629 -29.85 -9.02 -2.44
N GLY A 630 -29.92 -10.34 -2.31
CA GLY A 630 -30.23 -11.25 -3.42
C GLY A 630 -29.17 -11.30 -4.52
N VAL A 631 -27.93 -10.95 -4.21
CA VAL A 631 -26.81 -10.91 -5.16
C VAL A 631 -26.18 -12.29 -5.25
N LEU A 632 -26.41 -12.99 -6.36
CA LEU A 632 -25.71 -14.25 -6.64
C LEU A 632 -24.21 -14.02 -6.84
N PRO A 633 -23.34 -15.03 -6.66
CA PRO A 633 -21.89 -14.89 -6.83
C PRO A 633 -21.49 -14.19 -8.13
N ASP A 634 -22.06 -14.61 -9.27
CA ASP A 634 -21.79 -14.01 -10.58
C ASP A 634 -22.32 -12.57 -10.72
N GLY A 635 -23.27 -12.16 -9.89
CA GLY A 635 -23.87 -10.84 -9.86
C GLY A 635 -23.03 -9.80 -9.11
N LYS A 636 -22.15 -10.22 -8.18
CA LYS A 636 -21.34 -9.30 -7.35
C LYS A 636 -20.47 -8.38 -8.21
N GLU A 637 -19.84 -8.89 -9.28
CA GLU A 637 -19.04 -8.10 -10.22
C GLU A 637 -19.85 -6.96 -10.83
N SER A 638 -21.09 -7.23 -11.25
CA SER A 638 -21.97 -6.24 -11.87
C SER A 638 -22.39 -5.13 -10.91
N VAL A 639 -22.56 -5.46 -9.63
CA VAL A 639 -22.83 -4.47 -8.57
C VAL A 639 -21.63 -3.57 -8.34
N ILE A 640 -20.43 -4.14 -8.22
CA ILE A 640 -19.18 -3.37 -8.07
C ILE A 640 -19.01 -2.41 -9.26
N ARG A 641 -19.29 -2.85 -10.49
CA ARG A 641 -19.23 -2.00 -11.69
C ARG A 641 -20.13 -0.77 -11.58
N LYS A 642 -21.37 -0.96 -11.10
CA LYS A 642 -22.31 0.16 -10.87
C LYS A 642 -21.85 1.10 -9.76
N LEU A 643 -21.30 0.56 -8.66
CA LEU A 643 -20.78 1.37 -7.57
C LEU A 643 -19.57 2.23 -8.01
N LYS A 644 -18.73 1.73 -8.93
CA LYS A 644 -17.59 2.49 -9.49
C LYS A 644 -18.02 3.75 -10.26
N GLU A 645 -19.24 3.81 -10.76
CA GLU A 645 -19.78 5.02 -11.38
C GLU A 645 -20.01 6.16 -10.35
N LYS A 646 -20.24 5.78 -9.08
CA LYS A 646 -20.47 6.71 -7.97
C LYS A 646 -19.15 7.19 -7.31
N GLY A 647 -18.09 6.39 -7.35
CA GLY A 647 -16.80 6.72 -6.72
C GLY A 647 -15.81 5.56 -6.75
N LYS A 648 -14.64 5.73 -6.14
CA LYS A 648 -13.64 4.66 -6.02
C LYS A 648 -14.08 3.60 -5.01
N VAL A 649 -14.14 2.35 -5.45
CA VAL A 649 -14.69 1.21 -4.70
C VAL A 649 -13.58 0.28 -4.23
N ALA A 650 -13.56 -0.03 -2.93
CA ALA A 650 -12.90 -1.22 -2.41
C ALA A 650 -13.93 -2.33 -2.21
N MET A 651 -13.64 -3.54 -2.67
CA MET A 651 -14.38 -4.76 -2.33
C MET A 651 -13.62 -5.54 -1.27
N VAL A 652 -14.30 -5.96 -0.21
CA VAL A 652 -13.75 -6.79 0.85
C VAL A 652 -14.49 -8.13 0.86
N GLY A 653 -13.74 -9.23 0.78
CA GLY A 653 -14.29 -10.59 0.79
C GLY A 653 -13.25 -11.61 1.21
N ASP A 654 -13.68 -12.85 1.53
CA ASP A 654 -12.82 -13.92 2.05
C ASP A 654 -12.73 -15.14 1.12
N GLY A 655 -13.63 -15.26 0.15
CA GLY A 655 -13.87 -16.48 -0.60
C GLY A 655 -13.57 -16.45 -2.08
N ILE A 656 -13.56 -17.66 -2.68
CA ILE A 656 -13.45 -17.89 -4.11
C ILE A 656 -14.57 -17.16 -4.88
N ASN A 657 -15.76 -17.10 -4.29
CA ASN A 657 -16.95 -16.47 -4.87
C ASN A 657 -16.80 -14.96 -5.06
N ASP A 658 -15.89 -14.33 -4.33
CA ASP A 658 -15.64 -12.89 -4.38
C ASP A 658 -14.53 -12.49 -5.36
N ALA A 659 -13.73 -13.44 -5.84
CA ALA A 659 -12.58 -13.17 -6.71
C ALA A 659 -12.92 -12.30 -7.95
N PRO A 660 -14.04 -12.52 -8.67
CA PRO A 660 -14.43 -11.64 -9.77
C PRO A 660 -14.74 -10.21 -9.31
N ALA A 661 -15.38 -10.04 -8.15
CA ALA A 661 -15.72 -8.75 -7.58
C ALA A 661 -14.48 -8.02 -7.03
N LEU A 662 -13.57 -8.75 -6.35
CA LEU A 662 -12.27 -8.25 -5.89
C LEU A 662 -11.42 -7.70 -7.05
N THR A 663 -11.30 -8.48 -8.14
CA THR A 663 -10.56 -8.06 -9.34
C THR A 663 -11.22 -6.88 -10.06
N ARG A 664 -12.55 -6.75 -9.98
CA ARG A 664 -13.31 -5.67 -10.64
C ARG A 664 -13.25 -4.36 -9.91
N ALA A 665 -13.13 -4.37 -8.60
CA ALA A 665 -13.04 -3.18 -7.76
C ALA A 665 -11.84 -2.29 -8.15
N ASP A 666 -11.77 -1.08 -7.65
CA ASP A 666 -10.56 -0.27 -7.74
C ASP A 666 -9.49 -0.80 -6.77
N MET A 667 -9.94 -1.40 -5.67
CA MET A 667 -9.13 -2.11 -4.69
C MET A 667 -9.82 -3.38 -4.23
N GLY A 668 -9.21 -4.53 -4.46
CA GLY A 668 -9.62 -5.81 -3.88
C GLY A 668 -8.91 -6.01 -2.53
N ILE A 669 -9.66 -6.33 -1.48
CA ILE A 669 -9.13 -6.59 -0.14
C ILE A 669 -9.59 -7.99 0.29
N ALA A 670 -8.66 -8.93 0.39
CA ALA A 670 -8.91 -10.26 0.95
C ALA A 670 -8.77 -10.21 2.48
N ILE A 671 -9.76 -10.76 3.19
CA ILE A 671 -9.78 -10.80 4.66
C ILE A 671 -9.61 -12.23 5.19
N GLY A 672 -8.79 -12.36 6.25
CA GLY A 672 -8.36 -13.66 6.75
C GLY A 672 -7.33 -14.31 5.83
N ALA A 673 -6.65 -15.34 6.26
CA ALA A 673 -5.78 -16.15 5.40
C ALA A 673 -6.61 -16.93 4.37
N GLY A 674 -7.43 -16.19 3.59
CA GLY A 674 -8.45 -16.70 2.67
C GLY A 674 -7.91 -17.72 1.67
N THR A 675 -8.77 -18.20 0.79
CA THR A 675 -8.36 -19.13 -0.26
C THR A 675 -7.28 -18.53 -1.15
N ASP A 676 -6.34 -19.33 -1.65
CA ASP A 676 -5.28 -18.89 -2.56
C ASP A 676 -5.86 -18.04 -3.73
N VAL A 677 -7.05 -18.39 -4.23
CA VAL A 677 -7.74 -17.66 -5.30
C VAL A 677 -8.16 -16.25 -4.87
N ALA A 678 -8.65 -16.06 -3.63
CA ALA A 678 -9.00 -14.72 -3.12
C ALA A 678 -7.74 -13.88 -2.88
N ILE A 679 -6.69 -14.50 -2.35
CA ILE A 679 -5.38 -13.85 -2.18
C ILE A 679 -4.86 -13.40 -3.55
N ASP A 680 -4.92 -14.23 -4.59
CA ASP A 680 -4.43 -13.87 -5.94
C ASP A 680 -5.23 -12.73 -6.58
N ALA A 681 -6.54 -12.71 -6.37
CA ALA A 681 -7.45 -11.70 -6.92
C ALA A 681 -7.37 -10.33 -6.22
N ALA A 682 -6.91 -10.29 -4.95
CA ALA A 682 -6.89 -9.07 -4.15
C ALA A 682 -5.62 -8.23 -4.37
N ASP A 683 -5.72 -6.92 -4.12
CA ASP A 683 -4.62 -5.96 -4.08
C ASP A 683 -4.01 -5.82 -2.69
N VAL A 684 -4.84 -6.05 -1.66
CA VAL A 684 -4.46 -6.00 -0.24
C VAL A 684 -4.90 -7.30 0.42
N VAL A 685 -4.02 -7.90 1.20
CA VAL A 685 -4.30 -9.12 1.96
C VAL A 685 -4.22 -8.80 3.46
N LEU A 686 -5.30 -9.05 4.16
CA LEU A 686 -5.39 -8.94 5.62
C LEU A 686 -5.22 -10.34 6.20
N MET A 687 -4.11 -10.57 6.90
CA MET A 687 -3.76 -11.88 7.45
C MET A 687 -4.72 -12.36 8.53
N LYS A 688 -5.43 -11.44 9.15
CA LYS A 688 -6.41 -11.71 10.20
C LYS A 688 -7.83 -11.63 9.65
N SER A 689 -8.71 -12.44 10.20
CA SER A 689 -10.15 -12.37 9.88
C SER A 689 -10.87 -11.28 10.69
N ARG A 690 -10.30 -10.06 10.74
CA ARG A 690 -10.85 -8.91 11.48
C ARG A 690 -11.22 -7.78 10.52
N LEU A 691 -12.46 -7.33 10.60
CA LEU A 691 -12.93 -6.21 9.78
C LEU A 691 -12.22 -4.88 10.16
N SER A 692 -11.78 -4.74 11.41
CA SER A 692 -11.02 -3.57 11.91
C SER A 692 -9.67 -3.35 11.21
N ASP A 693 -9.14 -4.33 10.50
CA ASP A 693 -7.93 -4.18 9.70
C ASP A 693 -8.19 -3.41 8.39
N VAL A 694 -9.44 -3.34 7.91
CA VAL A 694 -9.81 -2.54 6.72
C VAL A 694 -9.64 -1.03 6.98
N PRO A 695 -10.26 -0.42 8.01
CA PRO A 695 -9.98 0.98 8.33
C PRO A 695 -8.52 1.22 8.71
N ALA A 696 -7.82 0.26 9.32
CA ALA A 696 -6.39 0.37 9.62
C ALA A 696 -5.53 0.43 8.35
N ALA A 697 -5.83 -0.38 7.33
CA ALA A 697 -5.17 -0.36 6.02
C ALA A 697 -5.36 1.00 5.31
N ILE A 698 -6.58 1.52 5.30
CA ILE A 698 -6.90 2.83 4.70
C ILE A 698 -6.18 3.95 5.46
N ARG A 699 -6.12 3.89 6.78
CA ARG A 699 -5.45 4.86 7.65
C ARG A 699 -3.94 4.88 7.39
N LEU A 700 -3.32 3.70 7.29
CA LEU A 700 -1.90 3.55 6.96
C LEU A 700 -1.59 4.12 5.58
N SER A 701 -2.41 3.81 4.58
CA SER A 701 -2.27 4.35 3.23
C SER A 701 -2.36 5.88 3.23
N ARG A 702 -3.35 6.47 3.89
CA ARG A 702 -3.51 7.94 4.00
C ARG A 702 -2.34 8.60 4.72
N ALA A 703 -1.82 7.98 5.78
CA ALA A 703 -0.65 8.48 6.50
C ALA A 703 0.59 8.45 5.61
N THR A 704 0.78 7.38 4.84
CA THR A 704 1.89 7.24 3.89
C THR A 704 1.79 8.27 2.78
N LEU A 705 0.60 8.50 2.20
CA LEU A 705 0.36 9.53 1.19
C LEU A 705 0.65 10.94 1.73
N THR A 706 0.19 11.24 2.94
CA THR A 706 0.47 12.53 3.59
C THR A 706 1.97 12.73 3.76
N ASN A 707 2.67 11.70 4.21
CA ASN A 707 4.13 11.74 4.37
C ASN A 707 4.85 11.96 3.03
N ILE A 708 4.39 11.31 1.94
CA ILE A 708 4.91 11.54 0.58
C ILE A 708 4.70 13.00 0.16
N HIS A 709 3.52 13.56 0.37
CA HIS A 709 3.24 14.96 0.02
C HIS A 709 4.11 15.93 0.82
N GLU A 710 4.30 15.70 2.12
CA GLU A 710 5.21 16.49 2.97
C GLU A 710 6.65 16.40 2.44
N ASN A 711 7.12 15.21 2.10
CA ASN A 711 8.46 14.99 1.56
C ASN A 711 8.66 15.72 0.23
N LEU A 712 7.69 15.63 -0.68
CA LEU A 712 7.73 16.32 -1.98
C LEU A 712 7.68 17.84 -1.79
N PHE A 713 6.81 18.34 -0.89
CA PHE A 713 6.74 19.77 -0.58
C PHE A 713 8.09 20.29 -0.11
N TRP A 714 8.74 19.67 0.87
CA TRP A 714 10.04 20.09 1.36
C TRP A 714 11.14 19.95 0.32
N ALA A 715 11.11 18.88 -0.51
CA ALA A 715 12.06 18.68 -1.59
C ALA A 715 12.02 19.78 -2.66
N PHE A 716 10.87 20.41 -2.89
CA PHE A 716 10.74 21.54 -3.81
C PHE A 716 10.95 22.90 -3.14
N PHE A 717 10.42 23.06 -1.94
CA PHE A 717 10.37 24.37 -1.26
C PHE A 717 11.75 25.01 -1.09
N TYR A 718 12.75 24.24 -0.65
CA TYR A 718 14.09 24.77 -0.49
C TYR A 718 14.76 25.17 -1.84
N ASN A 719 14.43 24.46 -2.94
CA ASN A 719 14.93 24.82 -4.27
C ASN A 719 14.29 26.12 -4.77
N VAL A 720 13.00 26.32 -4.53
CA VAL A 720 12.26 27.54 -4.93
C VAL A 720 12.88 28.79 -4.25
N ILE A 721 13.32 28.67 -3.01
CA ILE A 721 13.98 29.75 -2.29
C ILE A 721 15.49 29.82 -2.64
N GLY A 722 16.13 28.67 -2.70
CA GLY A 722 17.59 28.56 -2.85
C GLY A 722 18.10 28.98 -4.22
N ILE A 723 17.39 28.64 -5.31
CA ILE A 723 17.83 28.99 -6.67
C ILE A 723 17.89 30.51 -6.88
N PRO A 724 16.86 31.32 -6.57
CA PRO A 724 16.94 32.77 -6.66
C PRO A 724 18.05 33.38 -5.81
N LEU A 725 18.29 32.84 -4.62
CA LEU A 725 19.38 33.27 -3.74
C LEU A 725 20.75 32.94 -4.35
N ALA A 726 20.92 31.76 -4.91
CA ALA A 726 22.14 31.31 -5.60
C ALA A 726 22.41 32.11 -6.86
N MET A 727 21.37 32.44 -7.63
CA MET A 727 21.47 33.34 -8.78
C MET A 727 21.97 34.75 -8.41
N GLY A 728 21.83 35.13 -7.13
CA GLY A 728 22.20 36.45 -6.63
C GLY A 728 21.19 37.55 -6.89
N LEU A 729 19.91 37.21 -7.11
CA LEU A 729 18.81 38.19 -7.32
C LEU A 729 18.68 39.21 -6.18
N TRP A 730 19.05 38.82 -4.97
CA TRP A 730 18.98 39.65 -3.77
C TRP A 730 20.27 40.45 -3.49
N ILE A 731 21.35 40.27 -4.30
CA ILE A 731 22.59 40.99 -4.12
C ILE A 731 22.42 42.50 -4.32
N PRO A 732 21.71 43.00 -5.36
CA PRO A 732 21.54 44.42 -5.57
C PRO A 732 20.72 45.10 -4.46
N VAL A 733 19.83 44.36 -3.79
CA VAL A 733 18.88 44.92 -2.76
C VAL A 733 19.45 44.79 -1.36
N PHE A 734 19.94 43.59 -0.98
CA PHE A 734 20.36 43.25 0.37
C PHE A 734 21.85 42.90 0.52
N GLY A 735 22.58 42.79 -0.57
CA GLY A 735 23.99 42.35 -0.54
C GLY A 735 24.17 40.86 -0.22
N TRP A 736 23.09 40.05 -0.20
CA TRP A 736 23.14 38.64 0.22
C TRP A 736 23.82 37.78 -0.87
N LYS A 737 24.96 37.24 -0.53
CA LYS A 737 25.75 36.35 -1.41
C LYS A 737 25.71 34.94 -0.86
N LEU A 738 25.22 33.98 -1.62
CA LEU A 738 25.28 32.56 -1.26
C LEU A 738 26.60 31.96 -1.72
N ASN A 739 27.38 31.40 -0.78
CA ASN A 739 28.57 30.63 -1.12
C ASN A 739 28.12 29.20 -1.57
N PRO A 740 28.72 28.63 -2.65
CA PRO A 740 28.40 27.27 -3.10
C PRO A 740 28.48 26.18 -2.04
N MET A 741 29.35 26.33 -1.04
CA MET A 741 29.50 25.40 0.08
C MET A 741 28.23 25.30 0.92
N PHE A 742 27.57 26.42 1.22
CA PHE A 742 26.30 26.42 1.95
C PHE A 742 25.19 25.77 1.14
N GLY A 743 25.19 25.91 -0.18
CA GLY A 743 24.28 25.20 -1.07
C GLY A 743 24.44 23.69 -0.97
N ALA A 744 25.68 23.19 -0.98
CA ALA A 744 25.99 21.77 -0.84
C ALA A 744 25.56 21.20 0.53
N ALA A 745 25.78 21.98 1.61
CA ALA A 745 25.35 21.59 2.95
C ALA A 745 23.82 21.51 3.06
N ALA A 746 23.10 22.52 2.57
CA ALA A 746 21.63 22.56 2.56
C ALA A 746 21.03 21.38 1.79
N MET A 747 21.62 21.04 0.63
CA MET A 747 21.21 19.89 -0.17
C MET A 747 21.36 18.57 0.60
N SER A 748 22.49 18.37 1.27
CA SER A 748 22.76 17.15 2.05
C SER A 748 21.77 17.02 3.22
N LEU A 749 21.46 18.12 3.90
CA LEU A 749 20.48 18.17 4.98
C LEU A 749 19.06 17.88 4.48
N SER A 750 18.68 18.34 3.29
CA SER A 750 17.37 18.09 2.70
C SER A 750 17.08 16.60 2.53
N SER A 751 18.02 15.83 1.99
CA SER A 751 17.88 14.37 1.85
C SER A 751 17.73 13.68 3.20
N PHE A 752 18.48 14.11 4.21
CA PHE A 752 18.36 13.61 5.58
C PHE A 752 16.98 13.91 6.18
N CYS A 753 16.45 15.11 5.99
CA CYS A 753 15.11 15.50 6.49
C CYS A 753 13.99 14.64 5.86
N VAL A 754 14.04 14.40 4.54
CA VAL A 754 13.05 13.57 3.84
C VAL A 754 13.04 12.15 4.38
N VAL A 755 14.20 11.53 4.55
CA VAL A 755 14.27 10.16 5.08
C VAL A 755 13.84 10.11 6.55
N SER A 756 14.25 11.07 7.36
CA SER A 756 13.84 11.15 8.77
C SER A 756 12.32 11.33 8.91
N ASN A 757 11.70 12.13 8.02
CA ASN A 757 10.25 12.27 7.98
C ASN A 757 9.56 10.97 7.58
N ALA A 758 10.09 10.24 6.59
CA ALA A 758 9.53 8.93 6.23
C ALA A 758 9.63 7.91 7.37
N LEU A 759 10.76 7.86 8.08
CA LEU A 759 10.94 6.98 9.25
C LEU A 759 9.99 7.32 10.40
N ARG A 760 9.44 8.53 10.46
CA ARG A 760 8.39 8.91 11.43
C ARG A 760 7.15 8.04 11.33
N LEU A 761 6.86 7.46 10.16
CA LEU A 761 5.76 6.51 9.97
C LEU A 761 5.89 5.26 10.87
N ASN A 762 7.09 4.86 11.27
CA ASN A 762 7.28 3.74 12.19
C ASN A 762 6.68 3.96 13.59
N PHE A 763 6.38 5.22 13.95
CA PHE A 763 5.74 5.60 15.21
C PHE A 763 4.25 5.91 15.04
N PHE A 764 3.70 5.66 13.84
CA PHE A 764 2.30 5.90 13.56
C PHE A 764 1.45 4.73 14.05
N ASP A 765 0.47 5.02 14.91
CA ASP A 765 -0.49 4.03 15.37
C ASP A 765 -1.66 3.93 14.38
N ILE A 766 -1.71 2.79 13.65
CA ILE A 766 -2.73 2.53 12.63
C ILE A 766 -4.10 2.21 13.21
N ARG A 767 -4.17 1.89 14.51
CA ARG A 767 -5.41 1.53 15.20
C ARG A 767 -6.13 2.72 15.84
N ARG A 768 -5.47 3.84 15.90
CA ARG A 768 -5.98 5.04 16.53
C ARG A 768 -6.92 5.82 15.61
N SER A 769 -8.23 5.84 15.93
CA SER A 769 -9.28 6.44 15.10
C SER A 769 -9.58 7.92 15.40
N ASP A 770 -9.11 8.48 16.54
CA ASP A 770 -9.39 9.85 16.99
C ASP A 770 -8.86 10.95 16.03
N ARG A 771 -7.94 10.61 15.13
CA ARG A 771 -7.33 11.51 14.15
C ARG A 771 -7.84 11.36 12.73
N ASP A 772 -8.87 10.54 12.54
CA ASP A 772 -9.42 10.30 11.21
C ASP A 772 -10.04 11.56 10.61
N LYS A 773 -9.69 11.86 9.36
CA LYS A 773 -10.23 12.99 8.61
C LYS A 773 -11.25 12.50 7.60
N LYS A 774 -12.41 13.13 7.59
CA LYS A 774 -13.45 12.86 6.57
C LYS A 774 -12.96 13.29 5.19
N ILE A 775 -13.07 12.40 4.21
CA ILE A 775 -12.90 12.75 2.80
C ILE A 775 -14.21 13.40 2.34
N LYS A 776 -14.10 14.50 1.57
CA LYS A 776 -15.24 15.03 0.82
C LYS A 776 -15.49 14.13 -0.39
N THR A 777 -16.37 13.16 -0.25
CA THR A 777 -16.77 12.25 -1.33
C THR A 777 -17.83 12.88 -2.22
N LYS A 778 -17.89 12.46 -3.49
CA LYS A 778 -18.97 12.88 -4.41
C LYS A 778 -20.35 12.50 -3.86
N ILE A 779 -20.44 11.38 -3.17
CA ILE A 779 -21.67 10.88 -2.53
C ILE A 779 -22.15 11.81 -1.42
N HIS A 780 -21.25 12.31 -0.55
CA HIS A 780 -21.60 13.28 0.49
C HIS A 780 -22.02 14.62 -0.10
N ASN A 781 -21.33 15.09 -1.16
CA ASN A 781 -21.71 16.31 -1.86
C ASN A 781 -23.08 16.19 -2.54
N ASN A 782 -23.46 14.99 -3.02
CA ASN A 782 -24.79 14.76 -3.56
C ASN A 782 -25.85 14.66 -2.46
N LYS A 783 -25.57 13.97 -1.34
CA LYS A 783 -26.49 13.95 -0.18
C LYS A 783 -26.64 15.32 0.47
N GLU A 784 -25.59 16.12 0.59
CA GLU A 784 -25.69 17.53 1.05
C GLU A 784 -26.46 18.40 0.05
N LYS A 785 -26.34 18.14 -1.26
CA LYS A 785 -27.17 18.80 -2.28
C LYS A 785 -28.61 18.34 -2.20
N GLU A 786 -28.87 17.05 -2.02
CA GLU A 786 -30.23 16.49 -1.85
C GLU A 786 -30.86 16.93 -0.53
N SER A 787 -30.13 17.01 0.58
CA SER A 787 -30.63 17.49 1.87
C SER A 787 -30.87 19.00 1.90
N ASN A 788 -30.25 19.76 1.02
CA ASN A 788 -30.52 21.18 0.80
C ASN A 788 -31.59 21.43 -0.28
N MET A 789 -32.12 20.39 -0.92
CA MET A 789 -33.22 20.51 -1.86
C MET A 789 -34.54 20.61 -1.09
N MET A 790 -35.24 21.71 -1.25
CA MET A 790 -36.60 21.91 -0.74
C MET A 790 -37.60 21.32 -1.71
N GLU A 791 -38.47 20.44 -1.22
CA GLU A 791 -39.60 19.94 -1.96
C GLU A 791 -40.86 20.82 -1.69
N LYS A 792 -41.51 21.30 -2.74
CA LYS A 792 -42.81 22.00 -2.66
C LYS A 792 -43.80 21.26 -3.53
N THR A 793 -44.96 20.90 -2.96
CA THR A 793 -46.06 20.26 -3.68
C THR A 793 -47.19 21.24 -3.82
N LEU A 794 -47.67 21.46 -5.06
CA LEU A 794 -48.77 22.32 -5.42
C LEU A 794 -49.97 21.48 -5.88
N LYS A 795 -51.18 21.80 -5.48
CA LYS A 795 -52.38 21.21 -6.03
C LYS A 795 -52.79 21.95 -7.31
N VAL A 796 -52.96 21.19 -8.41
CA VAL A 796 -53.22 21.71 -9.74
C VAL A 796 -54.52 21.15 -10.29
N GLU A 797 -55.49 22.01 -10.59
CA GLU A 797 -56.73 21.61 -11.26
C GLU A 797 -56.61 21.82 -12.76
N GLY A 798 -57.29 20.96 -13.54
CA GLY A 798 -57.32 21.05 -14.99
C GLY A 798 -56.41 20.10 -15.73
N MET A 799 -55.56 19.34 -15.03
CA MET A 799 -54.77 18.29 -15.66
C MET A 799 -55.63 17.04 -15.86
N MET A 800 -55.90 16.65 -17.10
CA MET A 800 -56.76 15.52 -17.44
C MET A 800 -56.06 14.34 -18.12
N CYS A 801 -54.78 14.49 -18.47
CA CYS A 801 -54.03 13.48 -19.24
C CYS A 801 -52.53 13.60 -19.12
N PRO A 802 -51.74 12.61 -19.53
CA PRO A 802 -50.28 12.65 -19.49
C PRO A 802 -49.63 13.80 -20.28
N HIS A 803 -50.32 14.33 -21.29
CA HIS A 803 -49.84 15.50 -22.03
C HIS A 803 -49.90 16.77 -21.16
N CYS A 804 -50.93 16.90 -20.32
CA CYS A 804 -51.04 17.99 -19.33
C CYS A 804 -49.92 17.94 -18.33
N GLU A 805 -49.57 16.74 -17.82
CA GLU A 805 -48.42 16.52 -16.91
C GLU A 805 -47.12 17.02 -17.56
N ALA A 806 -46.82 16.60 -18.79
CA ALA A 806 -45.63 17.02 -19.52
C ALA A 806 -45.56 18.53 -19.70
N THR A 807 -46.73 19.22 -19.91
CA THR A 807 -46.81 20.65 -20.06
C THR A 807 -46.53 21.39 -18.76
N VAL A 808 -47.11 20.95 -17.64
CA VAL A 808 -46.91 21.52 -16.31
C VAL A 808 -45.46 21.25 -15.85
N LYS A 809 -44.95 20.04 -16.04
CA LYS A 809 -43.57 19.69 -15.77
C LYS A 809 -42.59 20.61 -16.49
N LYS A 810 -42.74 20.76 -17.78
CA LYS A 810 -41.86 21.61 -18.63
C LYS A 810 -41.92 23.08 -18.23
N ALA A 811 -43.09 23.58 -17.81
CA ALA A 811 -43.24 24.95 -17.34
C ALA A 811 -42.50 25.19 -16.01
N LEU A 812 -42.56 24.23 -15.10
CA LEU A 812 -41.87 24.29 -13.80
C LEU A 812 -40.36 24.12 -13.93
N GLU A 813 -39.90 23.20 -14.78
CA GLU A 813 -38.46 22.94 -15.02
C GLU A 813 -37.75 24.10 -15.75
N ALA A 814 -38.52 25.00 -16.39
CA ALA A 814 -38.00 26.22 -17.03
C ALA A 814 -37.66 27.34 -16.03
N ILE A 815 -38.03 27.18 -14.75
CA ILE A 815 -37.77 28.18 -13.72
C ILE A 815 -36.38 27.99 -13.14
N ASP A 816 -35.59 29.05 -13.10
CA ASP A 816 -34.27 29.02 -12.49
C ASP A 816 -34.36 28.74 -10.99
N GLY A 817 -33.80 27.60 -10.54
CA GLY A 817 -33.88 27.10 -9.19
C GLY A 817 -34.74 25.83 -9.03
N VAL A 818 -35.47 25.39 -10.05
CA VAL A 818 -36.14 24.09 -10.07
C VAL A 818 -35.19 23.07 -10.69
N SER A 819 -34.89 21.99 -9.95
CA SER A 819 -34.06 20.89 -10.43
C SER A 819 -34.86 19.83 -11.19
N VAL A 820 -35.99 19.42 -10.60
CA VAL A 820 -36.90 18.41 -11.15
C VAL A 820 -38.31 18.82 -10.82
N ALA A 821 -39.23 18.59 -11.73
CA ALA A 821 -40.66 18.72 -11.49
C ALA A 821 -41.37 17.41 -11.88
N GLU A 822 -42.29 16.95 -11.05
CA GLU A 822 -43.19 15.84 -11.34
C GLU A 822 -44.64 16.31 -11.23
N ALA A 823 -45.45 16.04 -12.26
CA ALA A 823 -46.88 16.30 -12.23
C ALA A 823 -47.66 15.00 -12.39
N ASP A 824 -48.71 14.87 -11.62
CA ASP A 824 -49.59 13.68 -11.57
C ASP A 824 -51.06 14.15 -11.78
N HIS A 825 -51.62 13.82 -12.95
CA HIS A 825 -53.00 14.23 -13.28
C HIS A 825 -54.04 13.42 -12.51
N VAL A 826 -53.70 12.23 -12.04
CA VAL A 826 -54.61 11.39 -11.27
C VAL A 826 -54.76 11.95 -9.85
N LYS A 827 -53.66 12.42 -9.24
CA LYS A 827 -53.67 13.02 -7.90
C LYS A 827 -53.93 14.53 -7.94
N GLY A 828 -53.88 15.16 -9.13
CA GLY A 828 -53.98 16.60 -9.25
C GLY A 828 -52.88 17.37 -8.52
N THR A 829 -51.65 16.88 -8.59
CA THR A 829 -50.50 17.47 -7.86
C THR A 829 -49.29 17.71 -8.79
N ALA A 830 -48.57 18.77 -8.52
CA ALA A 830 -47.25 19.02 -9.11
C ALA A 830 -46.24 19.22 -7.98
N THR A 831 -45.21 18.33 -7.90
CA THR A 831 -44.15 18.40 -6.93
C THR A 831 -42.89 18.93 -7.61
N VAL A 832 -42.26 19.91 -6.99
CA VAL A 832 -41.00 20.53 -7.49
C VAL A 832 -39.91 20.35 -6.46
N THR A 833 -38.74 19.94 -6.93
CA THR A 833 -37.52 19.86 -6.15
C THR A 833 -36.67 21.10 -6.46
N LEU A 834 -36.39 21.91 -5.46
CA LEU A 834 -35.76 23.22 -5.58
C LEU A 834 -34.29 23.19 -5.12
N THR A 835 -33.40 23.76 -5.93
CA THR A 835 -31.97 23.95 -5.56
C THR A 835 -31.71 25.27 -4.82
N LYS A 836 -32.66 26.17 -4.87
CA LYS A 836 -32.71 27.45 -4.12
C LYS A 836 -34.17 27.75 -3.76
N ASP A 837 -34.39 28.57 -2.71
CA ASP A 837 -35.77 28.93 -2.35
C ASP A 837 -36.41 29.75 -3.47
N VAL A 838 -37.38 29.15 -4.18
CA VAL A 838 -38.21 29.79 -5.20
C VAL A 838 -39.55 30.10 -4.54
N PRO A 839 -40.00 31.38 -4.59
CA PRO A 839 -41.30 31.75 -4.03
C PRO A 839 -42.45 30.96 -4.69
N THR A 840 -43.40 30.50 -3.89
CA THR A 840 -44.56 29.70 -4.34
C THR A 840 -45.36 30.45 -5.43
N GLU A 841 -45.42 31.77 -5.36
CA GLU A 841 -46.11 32.63 -6.35
C GLU A 841 -45.48 32.51 -7.76
N VAL A 842 -44.16 32.30 -7.85
CA VAL A 842 -43.46 32.11 -9.14
C VAL A 842 -43.81 30.76 -9.75
N LEU A 843 -43.84 29.71 -8.92
CA LEU A 843 -44.22 28.37 -9.33
C LEU A 843 -45.70 28.32 -9.76
N LYS A 844 -46.58 29.00 -9.00
CA LYS A 844 -48.02 29.10 -9.27
C LYS A 844 -48.27 29.81 -10.61
N LYS A 845 -47.63 30.96 -10.82
CA LYS A 845 -47.75 31.72 -12.05
C LYS A 845 -47.29 30.92 -13.29
N ALA A 846 -46.24 30.16 -13.21
CA ALA A 846 -45.78 29.36 -14.35
C ALA A 846 -46.75 28.24 -14.74
N ILE A 847 -47.52 27.72 -13.80
CA ILE A 847 -48.58 26.74 -14.04
C ILE A 847 -49.80 27.44 -14.61
N GLU A 848 -50.20 28.59 -14.06
CA GLU A 848 -51.35 29.37 -14.48
C GLU A 848 -51.15 29.98 -15.87
N ASP A 849 -49.95 30.35 -16.27
CA ASP A 849 -49.58 30.80 -17.62
C ASP A 849 -49.78 29.68 -18.69
N LYS A 850 -50.06 28.44 -18.29
CA LYS A 850 -50.39 27.30 -19.14
C LYS A 850 -51.85 26.87 -19.05
N ASP A 851 -52.75 27.77 -18.61
CA ASP A 851 -54.18 27.57 -18.48
C ASP A 851 -54.61 26.47 -17.44
N TYR A 852 -53.76 26.18 -16.44
CA TYR A 852 -54.09 25.31 -15.30
C TYR A 852 -54.28 26.17 -14.05
N LYS A 853 -55.11 25.69 -13.09
CA LYS A 853 -55.40 26.44 -11.87
C LYS A 853 -54.71 25.83 -10.68
N VAL A 854 -53.98 26.59 -9.88
CA VAL A 854 -53.33 26.13 -8.62
C VAL A 854 -54.23 26.47 -7.43
N ILE A 855 -54.51 25.41 -6.62
CA ILE A 855 -55.35 25.51 -5.44
C ILE A 855 -54.50 25.18 -4.19
N GLY A 856 -53.95 26.19 -3.57
CA GLY A 856 -53.22 25.96 -2.30
C GLY A 856 -51.72 26.15 -2.39
#